data_7ea0636a7e60a4af19ab5ffa8d99ca61
#
_entry.id   7ea0636a7e60a4af19ab5ffa8d99ca61
#
_cell.length_a   1.000
_cell.length_b   1.000
_cell.length_c   1.000
_cell.angle_alpha   90.00
_cell.angle_beta   90.00
_cell.angle_gamma   90.00
#
_symmetry.space_group_name_H-M   'P 1'
#
loop_
_entity.id
_entity.type
_entity.pdbx_description
1 polymer ?
#
loop_
_entity_poly.entity_id
_entity_poly.type
_entity_poly.pdbx_seq_one_letter_code
_entity_poly.pdbx_strand_id
1 'polypeptide(L)'
;MTATEAPPNAEETTRWRPAPSVVLGGLGVVAVAGTLLAWWLGTLPDEPHFDVARPIFTNIPSVLIALFYIGVAVFLGVMFWLFASRAASWERGAGESRSGRTKARLHELRRGLTMRTLLEDRSAGVMHSLIYYGFLVLFVGTVTLEIDHLLPANLKFLQGAVYQGFSFILDLFALVFLAGLVWAAVRRYAQRPWRIRSKTRPEDAWILATLGLIGLTGLLTEAARIAFSGQPGFEKWSFVGYPLSFLVPESSASGFHQSMWVVHAVAFVAFLVILPTTKLRHMVTSPVNMALAPRERPKGAMRELPNLMEATDIETVGAATVAEFTWKQLFDTDACTICGRCTSVCPANTTGKPLDPREIVLKLGEVAAATANNPVSPPVGVDGALTVTSDRVFERITAEELWACTTCRACDEICPVDIEILDKILDMRRYLSLMEADFPSELGKVYVSLENSSNVYGMSQTDRAGWTGDLDFAVKVLGEPGVTAEYLYWVGCAGSFDDRNRKVTVSTARLLHEAGIDFAILGVAELCTGDPARRTGNEYVFQGLALQNIATLNDLGVTKIITQCPHCFNTLGNEYPQFGGDYEVIHHSEVLMQLLEDGSLQPKGDGRTVAFHDPCYLGRHNDVFAAPRAVAGAGGDLVEMPRNGTRSFCCGAGGGKMWFEEHTGKKVNIERTEEAVATGAEVVATGCPFCFVMMDDGVKELGKDEEVAVMDIAMLLAERTL
;
A
#
# COMPACT_ATOMS: atom_id res chain seq x y z
N MET A 1 -40.59 23.89 -0.10
CA MET A 1 -40.19 23.55 1.27
C MET A 1 -40.44 22.06 1.45
N THR A 2 -39.50 21.22 1.10
CA THR A 2 -39.51 19.81 1.43
C THR A 2 -38.30 19.61 2.34
N ALA A 3 -38.55 19.27 3.59
CA ALA A 3 -37.52 18.96 4.57
C ALA A 3 -36.67 17.82 4.03
N THR A 4 -35.40 18.10 3.70
CA THR A 4 -34.40 17.08 3.50
C THR A 4 -34.09 16.47 4.87
N GLU A 5 -34.41 15.20 5.03
CA GLU A 5 -34.00 14.41 6.21
C GLU A 5 -32.49 14.53 6.36
N ALA A 6 -32.06 14.87 7.56
CA ALA A 6 -30.64 14.85 7.92
C ALA A 6 -30.08 13.45 7.65
N PRO A 7 -28.85 13.32 7.13
CA PRO A 7 -28.24 12.02 6.94
C PRO A 7 -28.15 11.30 8.28
N PRO A 8 -28.39 9.98 8.32
CA PRO A 8 -28.31 9.20 9.56
C PRO A 8 -26.92 9.38 10.18
N ASN A 9 -26.90 9.56 11.50
CA ASN A 9 -25.66 9.73 12.29
C ASN A 9 -24.59 8.73 11.87
N ALA A 10 -23.43 9.23 11.49
CA ALA A 10 -22.28 8.45 11.00
C ALA A 10 -21.81 7.33 11.96
N GLU A 11 -22.17 7.42 13.25
CA GLU A 11 -21.83 6.41 14.26
C GLU A 11 -22.60 5.09 14.13
N GLU A 12 -23.80 5.07 13.54
CA GLU A 12 -24.61 3.84 13.44
C GLU A 12 -24.31 2.98 12.20
N THR A 13 -23.71 3.53 11.16
CA THR A 13 -23.58 2.84 9.86
C THR A 13 -22.28 2.06 9.65
N THR A 14 -21.32 2.11 10.58
CA THR A 14 -19.94 1.67 10.32
C THR A 14 -19.37 0.61 11.24
N ARG A 15 -20.12 0.11 12.21
CA ARG A 15 -19.67 -1.05 13.00
C ARG A 15 -19.95 -2.35 12.26
N TRP A 16 -18.95 -3.23 12.21
CA TRP A 16 -19.08 -4.58 11.71
C TRP A 16 -20.27 -5.28 12.38
N ARG A 17 -21.28 -5.71 11.60
CA ARG A 17 -22.38 -6.53 12.13
C ARG A 17 -22.52 -7.77 11.24
N PRO A 18 -22.17 -8.97 11.71
CA PRO A 18 -21.59 -9.27 13.04
C PRO A 18 -20.09 -8.91 13.14
N ALA A 19 -19.59 -8.70 14.36
CA ALA A 19 -18.17 -8.41 14.61
C ALA A 19 -17.26 -9.53 14.08
N PRO A 20 -16.11 -9.22 13.46
CA PRO A 20 -15.18 -10.23 12.92
C PRO A 20 -14.75 -11.28 13.95
N SER A 21 -14.53 -10.89 15.21
CA SER A 21 -14.21 -11.81 16.30
C SER A 21 -15.32 -12.86 16.53
N VAL A 22 -16.58 -12.45 16.46
CA VAL A 22 -17.73 -13.35 16.58
C VAL A 22 -17.84 -14.27 15.37
N VAL A 23 -17.64 -13.75 14.15
CA VAL A 23 -17.64 -14.56 12.93
C VAL A 23 -16.56 -15.63 13.00
N LEU A 24 -15.32 -15.25 13.35
CA LEU A 24 -14.21 -16.17 13.47
C LEU A 24 -14.43 -17.22 14.57
N GLY A 25 -15.00 -16.80 15.72
CA GLY A 25 -15.40 -17.75 16.77
C GLY A 25 -16.44 -18.75 16.28
N GLY A 26 -17.47 -18.29 15.55
CA GLY A 26 -18.48 -19.14 14.94
C GLY A 26 -17.88 -20.13 13.91
N LEU A 27 -16.99 -19.66 13.04
CA LEU A 27 -16.27 -20.51 12.11
C LEU A 27 -15.42 -21.56 12.83
N GLY A 28 -14.81 -21.20 13.96
CA GLY A 28 -14.09 -22.14 14.82
C GLY A 28 -14.99 -23.27 15.33
N VAL A 29 -16.17 -22.96 15.81
CA VAL A 29 -17.17 -23.97 16.24
C VAL A 29 -17.55 -24.90 15.09
N VAL A 30 -17.81 -24.32 13.90
CA VAL A 30 -18.12 -25.11 12.69
C VAL A 30 -16.96 -26.01 12.28
N ALA A 31 -15.72 -25.50 12.32
CA ALA A 31 -14.55 -26.28 11.99
C ALA A 31 -14.33 -27.46 12.96
N VAL A 32 -14.47 -27.23 14.26
CA VAL A 32 -14.41 -28.28 15.29
C VAL A 32 -15.49 -29.33 15.05
N ALA A 33 -16.74 -28.92 14.91
CA ALA A 33 -17.86 -29.84 14.70
C ALA A 33 -17.70 -30.62 13.37
N GLY A 34 -17.26 -29.95 12.30
CA GLY A 34 -16.98 -30.57 11.01
C GLY A 34 -15.89 -31.63 11.09
N THR A 35 -14.80 -31.36 11.83
CA THR A 35 -13.71 -32.32 12.03
C THR A 35 -14.14 -33.54 12.81
N LEU A 36 -14.93 -33.36 13.87
CA LEU A 36 -15.49 -34.48 14.65
C LEU A 36 -16.50 -35.29 13.85
N LEU A 37 -17.31 -34.62 13.02
CA LEU A 37 -18.22 -35.29 12.09
C LEU A 37 -17.45 -36.08 11.03
N ALA A 38 -16.36 -35.54 10.48
CA ALA A 38 -15.51 -36.22 9.52
C ALA A 38 -14.91 -37.50 10.15
N TRP A 39 -14.41 -37.40 11.38
CA TRP A 39 -13.95 -38.58 12.11
C TRP A 39 -15.04 -39.64 12.24
N TRP A 40 -16.26 -39.24 12.67
CA TRP A 40 -17.38 -40.18 12.83
C TRP A 40 -17.76 -40.84 11.49
N LEU A 41 -17.87 -40.09 10.43
CA LEU A 41 -18.15 -40.60 9.08
C LEU A 41 -17.06 -41.57 8.60
N GLY A 42 -15.78 -41.27 8.82
CA GLY A 42 -14.66 -42.10 8.45
C GLY A 42 -14.56 -43.43 9.23
N THR A 43 -15.32 -43.60 10.31
CA THR A 43 -15.44 -44.87 11.04
C THR A 43 -16.51 -45.81 10.48
N LEU A 44 -17.33 -45.34 9.54
CA LEU A 44 -18.35 -46.17 8.91
C LEU A 44 -17.70 -47.12 7.91
N PRO A 45 -17.98 -48.44 7.97
CA PRO A 45 -17.29 -49.43 7.16
C PRO A 45 -17.78 -49.41 5.72
N ASP A 46 -17.00 -48.94 4.79
CA ASP A 46 -17.18 -49.17 3.33
C ASP A 46 -15.90 -48.80 2.55
N GLU A 47 -14.86 -49.67 2.62
CA GLU A 47 -13.74 -49.51 1.67
C GLU A 47 -13.88 -50.53 0.53
N PRO A 48 -14.21 -50.08 -0.69
CA PRO A 48 -14.15 -50.94 -1.84
C PRO A 48 -12.68 -51.22 -2.19
N HIS A 49 -12.38 -52.45 -2.54
CA HIS A 49 -11.06 -52.84 -3.04
C HIS A 49 -10.96 -52.42 -4.51
N PHE A 50 -10.20 -51.35 -4.78
CA PHE A 50 -9.80 -50.97 -6.14
C PHE A 50 -8.38 -51.43 -6.41
N ASP A 51 -8.12 -51.97 -7.62
CA ASP A 51 -6.80 -52.45 -8.02
C ASP A 51 -5.74 -51.32 -8.05
N VAL A 52 -6.16 -50.10 -8.28
CA VAL A 52 -5.30 -48.90 -8.33
C VAL A 52 -5.95 -47.83 -7.48
N ALA A 53 -5.61 -47.76 -6.22
CA ALA A 53 -6.05 -46.76 -5.26
C ALA A 53 -5.10 -46.70 -4.07
N ARG A 54 -5.23 -45.62 -3.29
CA ARG A 54 -4.54 -45.44 -2.01
C ARG A 54 -5.54 -45.61 -0.87
N PRO A 55 -5.50 -46.72 -0.12
CA PRO A 55 -6.25 -46.80 1.12
C PRO A 55 -5.69 -45.76 2.12
N ILE A 56 -6.58 -44.91 2.66
CA ILE A 56 -6.22 -43.90 3.66
C ILE A 56 -6.11 -44.63 5.01
N PHE A 57 -5.18 -44.17 5.86
CA PHE A 57 -4.90 -44.76 7.17
C PHE A 57 -4.43 -46.23 7.17
N THR A 58 -4.05 -46.80 6.03
CA THR A 58 -3.43 -48.12 5.98
C THR A 58 -2.25 -48.19 6.95
N ASN A 59 -2.18 -49.24 7.76
CA ASN A 59 -1.13 -49.45 8.77
C ASN A 59 -1.12 -48.44 9.93
N ILE A 60 -2.12 -47.56 10.04
CA ILE A 60 -2.22 -46.62 11.16
C ILE A 60 -3.20 -47.16 12.20
N PRO A 61 -2.77 -47.39 13.47
CA PRO A 61 -3.65 -47.84 14.55
C PRO A 61 -4.83 -46.87 14.76
N SER A 62 -6.03 -47.40 14.98
CA SER A 62 -7.25 -46.64 15.20
C SER A 62 -7.16 -45.60 16.32
N VAL A 63 -6.37 -45.90 17.34
CA VAL A 63 -6.09 -44.95 18.44
C VAL A 63 -5.34 -43.71 17.92
N LEU A 64 -4.35 -43.88 17.03
CA LEU A 64 -3.62 -42.77 16.45
C LEU A 64 -4.51 -41.94 15.51
N ILE A 65 -5.42 -42.59 14.78
CA ILE A 65 -6.40 -41.90 13.94
C ILE A 65 -7.34 -41.05 14.82
N ALA A 66 -7.87 -41.61 15.89
CA ALA A 66 -8.72 -40.90 16.84
C ALA A 66 -7.97 -39.66 17.45
N LEU A 67 -6.74 -39.87 17.91
CA LEU A 67 -5.90 -38.80 18.47
C LEU A 67 -5.62 -37.70 17.44
N PHE A 68 -5.44 -38.07 16.17
CA PHE A 68 -5.27 -37.10 15.08
C PHE A 68 -6.49 -36.20 14.89
N TYR A 69 -7.69 -36.79 14.73
CA TYR A 69 -8.91 -35.99 14.54
C TYR A 69 -9.26 -35.13 15.76
N ILE A 70 -9.10 -35.67 16.97
CA ILE A 70 -9.28 -34.91 18.21
C ILE A 70 -8.25 -33.77 18.29
N GLY A 71 -6.99 -34.05 17.99
CA GLY A 71 -5.93 -33.06 17.95
C GLY A 71 -6.23 -31.94 16.94
N VAL A 72 -6.58 -32.30 15.70
CA VAL A 72 -6.94 -31.33 14.67
C VAL A 72 -8.15 -30.46 15.10
N ALA A 73 -9.21 -31.07 15.66
CA ALA A 73 -10.38 -30.34 16.16
C ALA A 73 -10.00 -29.32 17.25
N VAL A 74 -9.24 -29.74 18.25
CA VAL A 74 -8.78 -28.87 19.34
C VAL A 74 -7.94 -27.72 18.80
N PHE A 75 -6.95 -28.01 17.95
CA PHE A 75 -6.03 -26.98 17.46
C PHE A 75 -6.65 -26.07 16.39
N LEU A 76 -7.63 -26.53 15.61
CA LEU A 76 -8.47 -25.64 14.80
C LEU A 76 -9.28 -24.68 15.68
N GLY A 77 -9.88 -25.19 16.76
CA GLY A 77 -10.55 -24.33 17.74
C GLY A 77 -9.62 -23.26 18.32
N VAL A 78 -8.40 -23.67 18.72
CA VAL A 78 -7.37 -22.73 19.20
C VAL A 78 -6.97 -21.74 18.12
N MET A 79 -6.74 -22.17 16.89
CA MET A 79 -6.38 -21.30 15.76
C MET A 79 -7.44 -20.22 15.53
N PHE A 80 -8.71 -20.60 15.43
CA PHE A 80 -9.81 -19.65 15.24
C PHE A 80 -10.00 -18.73 16.45
N TRP A 81 -9.84 -19.24 17.67
CA TRP A 81 -9.87 -18.41 18.87
C TRP A 81 -8.75 -17.36 18.88
N LEU A 82 -7.53 -17.72 18.47
CA LEU A 82 -6.41 -16.79 18.35
C LEU A 82 -6.66 -15.72 17.27
N PHE A 83 -7.25 -16.09 16.12
CA PHE A 83 -7.66 -15.12 15.11
C PHE A 83 -8.80 -14.23 15.60
N ALA A 84 -9.79 -14.77 16.29
CA ALA A 84 -10.87 -13.97 16.88
C ALA A 84 -10.33 -12.96 17.92
N SER A 85 -9.36 -13.39 18.72
CA SER A 85 -8.67 -12.51 19.67
C SER A 85 -7.92 -11.37 18.99
N ARG A 86 -7.30 -11.61 17.82
CA ARG A 86 -6.69 -10.54 17.00
C ARG A 86 -7.74 -9.60 16.44
N ALA A 87 -8.85 -10.15 15.93
CA ALA A 87 -9.94 -9.35 15.38
C ALA A 87 -10.53 -8.40 16.42
N ALA A 88 -10.64 -8.82 17.67
CA ALA A 88 -11.05 -7.94 18.78
C ALA A 88 -10.14 -6.71 18.96
N SER A 89 -8.85 -6.81 18.60
CA SER A 89 -7.95 -5.66 18.60
C SER A 89 -8.28 -4.67 17.47
N TRP A 90 -8.66 -5.16 16.27
CA TRP A 90 -9.05 -4.29 15.14
C TRP A 90 -10.39 -3.60 15.40
N GLU A 91 -11.32 -4.28 16.07
CA GLU A 91 -12.66 -3.79 16.43
C GLU A 91 -12.63 -2.60 17.41
N ARG A 92 -11.49 -2.34 18.05
CA ARG A 92 -11.28 -1.15 18.90
C ARG A 92 -11.20 0.14 18.10
N GLY A 93 -10.85 0.04 16.82
CA GLY A 93 -10.69 1.20 15.95
C GLY A 93 -12.01 1.88 15.59
N ALA A 94 -11.92 3.15 15.22
CA ALA A 94 -13.03 3.94 14.71
C ALA A 94 -13.65 3.29 13.47
N GLY A 95 -14.94 3.55 13.26
CA GLY A 95 -15.67 3.05 12.10
C GLY A 95 -15.12 3.61 10.80
N GLU A 96 -15.07 2.77 9.75
CA GLU A 96 -14.76 3.16 8.39
C GLU A 96 -15.56 2.30 7.42
N SER A 97 -16.27 2.93 6.48
CA SER A 97 -17.00 2.18 5.45
C SER A 97 -16.04 1.66 4.38
N ARG A 98 -16.08 0.35 4.16
CA ARG A 98 -15.43 -0.33 3.05
C ARG A 98 -16.45 -1.14 2.25
N SER A 99 -17.70 -0.68 2.23
CA SER A 99 -18.79 -1.27 1.42
C SER A 99 -18.64 -0.88 -0.07
N GLY A 100 -19.37 -1.56 -0.93
CA GLY A 100 -19.35 -1.25 -2.36
C GLY A 100 -18.12 -1.78 -3.12
N ARG A 101 -17.96 -1.35 -4.37
CA ARG A 101 -16.83 -1.66 -5.28
C ARG A 101 -16.48 -3.15 -5.42
N THR A 102 -17.45 -4.05 -5.38
CA THR A 102 -17.24 -5.51 -5.40
C THR A 102 -16.33 -5.97 -6.57
N LYS A 103 -16.48 -5.39 -7.76
CA LYS A 103 -15.62 -5.73 -8.92
C LYS A 103 -14.16 -5.36 -8.66
N ALA A 104 -13.91 -4.17 -8.11
CA ALA A 104 -12.55 -3.72 -7.78
C ALA A 104 -11.94 -4.60 -6.68
N ARG A 105 -12.72 -4.98 -5.67
CA ARG A 105 -12.29 -5.88 -4.59
C ARG A 105 -11.90 -7.26 -5.10
N LEU A 106 -12.72 -7.84 -5.97
CA LEU A 106 -12.40 -9.12 -6.62
C LEU A 106 -11.16 -9.01 -7.51
N HIS A 107 -10.97 -7.86 -8.16
CA HIS A 107 -9.76 -7.60 -8.95
C HIS A 107 -8.51 -7.60 -8.06
N GLU A 108 -8.52 -6.84 -6.95
CA GLU A 108 -7.39 -6.78 -6.01
C GLU A 108 -7.13 -8.13 -5.33
N LEU A 109 -8.18 -8.82 -4.89
CA LEU A 109 -8.05 -10.18 -4.37
C LEU A 109 -7.38 -11.12 -5.39
N ARG A 110 -7.84 -11.09 -6.65
CA ARG A 110 -7.24 -11.89 -7.73
C ARG A 110 -5.78 -11.50 -7.96
N ARG A 111 -5.45 -10.21 -7.96
CA ARG A 111 -4.08 -9.69 -8.11
C ARG A 111 -3.15 -10.25 -7.04
N GLY A 112 -3.62 -10.30 -5.77
CA GLY A 112 -2.92 -10.91 -4.66
C GLY A 112 -2.76 -12.42 -4.79
N LEU A 113 -3.86 -13.14 -5.02
CA LEU A 113 -3.85 -14.60 -5.14
C LEU A 113 -3.02 -15.11 -6.34
N THR A 114 -2.85 -14.30 -7.39
CA THR A 114 -1.98 -14.61 -8.54
C THR A 114 -0.54 -14.13 -8.38
N MET A 115 -0.14 -13.66 -7.19
CA MET A 115 1.21 -13.20 -6.86
C MET A 115 1.75 -12.04 -7.72
N ARG A 116 0.91 -11.31 -8.48
CA ARG A 116 1.35 -10.25 -9.41
C ARG A 116 2.12 -9.15 -8.71
N THR A 117 1.66 -8.69 -7.55
CA THR A 117 2.32 -7.66 -6.74
C THR A 117 3.70 -8.10 -6.21
N LEU A 118 3.85 -9.39 -5.93
CA LEU A 118 5.12 -9.94 -5.47
C LEU A 118 6.13 -10.12 -6.60
N LEU A 119 5.68 -10.47 -7.81
CA LEU A 119 6.53 -10.68 -8.99
C LEU A 119 7.20 -9.41 -9.51
N GLU A 120 6.80 -8.23 -9.06
CA GLU A 120 7.52 -6.98 -9.31
C GLU A 120 8.96 -7.00 -8.76
N ASP A 121 9.20 -7.71 -7.64
CA ASP A 121 10.56 -8.13 -7.21
C ASP A 121 10.77 -9.57 -7.66
N ARG A 122 11.33 -9.76 -8.86
CA ARG A 122 11.44 -11.07 -9.51
C ARG A 122 12.02 -12.16 -8.60
N SER A 123 13.13 -11.86 -7.90
CA SER A 123 13.79 -12.85 -7.04
C SER A 123 12.93 -13.25 -5.84
N ALA A 124 12.34 -12.28 -5.14
CA ALA A 124 11.46 -12.57 -4.01
C ALA A 124 10.13 -13.16 -4.47
N GLY A 125 9.59 -12.67 -5.59
CA GLY A 125 8.31 -13.09 -6.13
C GLY A 125 8.33 -14.53 -6.62
N VAL A 126 9.34 -14.94 -7.40
CA VAL A 126 9.47 -16.34 -7.86
C VAL A 126 9.67 -17.28 -6.67
N MET A 127 10.60 -16.95 -5.77
CA MET A 127 10.81 -17.75 -4.55
C MET A 127 9.51 -17.94 -3.77
N HIS A 128 8.77 -16.85 -3.53
CA HIS A 128 7.52 -16.91 -2.77
C HIS A 128 6.42 -17.65 -3.54
N SER A 129 6.36 -17.53 -4.87
CA SER A 129 5.41 -18.28 -5.70
C SER A 129 5.64 -19.78 -5.64
N LEU A 130 6.88 -20.24 -5.60
CA LEU A 130 7.20 -21.67 -5.40
C LEU A 130 6.65 -22.17 -4.07
N ILE A 131 6.82 -21.41 -2.99
CA ILE A 131 6.29 -21.77 -1.67
C ILE A 131 4.75 -21.73 -1.69
N TYR A 132 4.16 -20.67 -2.21
CA TYR A 132 2.72 -20.47 -2.20
C TYR A 132 1.97 -21.52 -3.01
N TYR A 133 2.31 -21.69 -4.29
CA TYR A 133 1.64 -22.69 -5.14
C TYR A 133 1.97 -24.11 -4.70
N GLY A 134 3.21 -24.36 -4.25
CA GLY A 134 3.58 -25.63 -3.66
C GLY A 134 2.70 -25.97 -2.46
N PHE A 135 2.62 -25.07 -1.49
CA PHE A 135 1.75 -25.24 -0.32
C PHE A 135 0.28 -25.40 -0.69
N LEU A 136 -0.23 -24.55 -1.59
CA LEU A 136 -1.65 -24.57 -1.98
C LEU A 136 -2.05 -25.91 -2.62
N VAL A 137 -1.24 -26.43 -3.55
CA VAL A 137 -1.52 -27.70 -4.23
C VAL A 137 -1.45 -28.87 -3.23
N LEU A 138 -0.45 -28.88 -2.35
CA LEU A 138 -0.33 -29.92 -1.32
C LEU A 138 -1.50 -29.87 -0.33
N PHE A 139 -1.92 -28.67 0.07
CA PHE A 139 -3.06 -28.48 0.97
C PHE A 139 -4.37 -28.95 0.30
N VAL A 140 -4.63 -28.51 -0.94
CA VAL A 140 -5.80 -28.96 -1.72
C VAL A 140 -5.74 -30.48 -1.92
N GLY A 141 -4.56 -31.04 -2.16
CA GLY A 141 -4.37 -32.49 -2.25
C GLY A 141 -4.76 -33.22 -0.96
N THR A 142 -4.36 -32.70 0.20
CA THR A 142 -4.76 -33.27 1.51
C THR A 142 -6.28 -33.20 1.71
N VAL A 143 -6.89 -32.05 1.40
CA VAL A 143 -8.36 -31.89 1.47
C VAL A 143 -9.07 -32.86 0.51
N THR A 144 -8.53 -33.03 -0.70
CA THR A 144 -9.07 -33.96 -1.71
C THR A 144 -9.03 -35.40 -1.22
N LEU A 145 -7.92 -35.82 -0.58
CA LEU A 145 -7.82 -37.15 0.05
C LEU A 145 -8.88 -37.34 1.14
N GLU A 146 -9.07 -36.37 2.00
CA GLU A 146 -10.07 -36.43 3.05
C GLU A 146 -11.49 -36.51 2.50
N ILE A 147 -11.80 -35.71 1.48
CA ILE A 147 -13.11 -35.75 0.80
C ILE A 147 -13.34 -37.15 0.22
N ASP A 148 -12.37 -37.70 -0.54
CA ASP A 148 -12.50 -39.03 -1.13
C ASP A 148 -12.67 -40.13 -0.05
N HIS A 149 -11.97 -39.98 1.09
CA HIS A 149 -12.11 -40.87 2.24
C HIS A 149 -13.53 -40.91 2.79
N LEU A 150 -14.17 -39.76 2.94
CA LEU A 150 -15.50 -39.59 3.50
C LEU A 150 -16.64 -39.97 2.54
N LEU A 151 -16.34 -40.11 1.23
CA LEU A 151 -17.35 -40.45 0.26
C LEU A 151 -17.76 -41.95 0.35
N PRO A 152 -19.05 -42.26 0.09
CA PRO A 152 -19.47 -43.64 -0.11
C PRO A 152 -18.70 -44.35 -1.20
N ALA A 153 -18.55 -45.66 -1.12
CA ALA A 153 -17.75 -46.47 -2.04
C ALA A 153 -18.01 -46.19 -3.53
N ASN A 154 -19.24 -46.01 -3.90
CA ASN A 154 -19.68 -45.73 -5.29
C ASN A 154 -19.38 -44.32 -5.81
N LEU A 155 -18.98 -43.42 -4.93
CA LEU A 155 -18.64 -42.01 -5.27
C LEU A 155 -17.14 -41.72 -5.14
N LYS A 156 -16.33 -42.67 -4.65
CA LYS A 156 -14.88 -42.50 -4.55
C LYS A 156 -14.28 -42.33 -5.94
N PHE A 157 -13.47 -41.28 -6.12
CA PHE A 157 -12.93 -40.89 -7.44
C PHE A 157 -11.40 -41.02 -7.53
N LEU A 158 -10.67 -41.11 -6.40
CA LEU A 158 -9.22 -41.25 -6.40
C LEU A 158 -8.81 -42.71 -6.68
N GLN A 159 -9.10 -43.17 -7.91
CA GLN A 159 -8.79 -44.48 -8.38
C GLN A 159 -8.28 -44.48 -9.83
N GLY A 160 -7.59 -45.54 -10.24
CA GLY A 160 -7.06 -45.70 -11.58
C GLY A 160 -6.15 -44.54 -12.01
N ALA A 161 -6.34 -44.04 -13.25
CA ALA A 161 -5.56 -42.94 -13.81
C ALA A 161 -5.70 -41.61 -13.04
N VAL A 162 -6.86 -41.36 -12.38
CA VAL A 162 -7.06 -40.16 -11.56
C VAL A 162 -6.12 -40.18 -10.37
N TYR A 163 -6.01 -41.30 -9.67
CA TYR A 163 -5.07 -41.45 -8.56
C TYR A 163 -3.62 -41.30 -9.01
N GLN A 164 -3.24 -41.92 -10.12
CA GLN A 164 -1.89 -41.79 -10.68
C GLN A 164 -1.52 -40.32 -11.00
N GLY A 165 -2.41 -39.60 -11.68
CA GLY A 165 -2.22 -38.17 -11.94
C GLY A 165 -2.14 -37.34 -10.66
N PHE A 166 -2.98 -37.63 -9.67
CA PHE A 166 -2.96 -37.00 -8.36
C PHE A 166 -1.61 -37.19 -7.65
N SER A 167 -1.10 -38.44 -7.57
CA SER A 167 0.19 -38.75 -6.94
C SER A 167 1.34 -38.03 -7.64
N PHE A 168 1.37 -38.01 -8.99
CA PHE A 168 2.39 -37.29 -9.75
C PHE A 168 2.40 -35.79 -9.44
N ILE A 169 1.22 -35.16 -9.38
CA ILE A 169 1.07 -33.74 -9.09
C ILE A 169 1.55 -33.42 -7.67
N LEU A 170 1.22 -34.25 -6.68
CA LEU A 170 1.64 -34.01 -5.30
C LEU A 170 3.15 -34.12 -5.14
N ASP A 171 3.79 -35.12 -5.74
CA ASP A 171 5.25 -35.26 -5.74
C ASP A 171 5.94 -34.06 -6.38
N LEU A 172 5.46 -33.63 -7.56
CA LEU A 172 5.99 -32.46 -8.27
C LEU A 172 5.93 -31.21 -7.37
N PHE A 173 4.76 -30.95 -6.81
CA PHE A 173 4.57 -29.75 -5.98
C PHE A 173 5.22 -29.85 -4.60
N ALA A 174 5.48 -31.03 -4.08
CA ALA A 174 6.32 -31.23 -2.90
C ALA A 174 7.77 -30.78 -3.19
N LEU A 175 8.34 -31.15 -4.33
CA LEU A 175 9.66 -30.66 -4.75
C LEU A 175 9.68 -29.14 -4.98
N VAL A 176 8.65 -28.59 -5.65
CA VAL A 176 8.51 -27.14 -5.89
C VAL A 176 8.46 -26.39 -4.55
N PHE A 177 7.69 -26.89 -3.59
CA PHE A 177 7.56 -26.33 -2.26
C PHE A 177 8.90 -26.34 -1.49
N LEU A 178 9.56 -27.49 -1.44
CA LEU A 178 10.85 -27.65 -0.77
C LEU A 178 11.94 -26.78 -1.42
N ALA A 179 12.00 -26.72 -2.74
CA ALA A 179 12.92 -25.82 -3.46
C ALA A 179 12.70 -24.34 -3.10
N GLY A 180 11.44 -23.93 -3.02
CA GLY A 180 11.08 -22.57 -2.57
C GLY A 180 11.53 -22.29 -1.14
N LEU A 181 11.36 -23.23 -0.23
CA LEU A 181 11.80 -23.10 1.17
C LEU A 181 13.32 -23.04 1.31
N VAL A 182 14.04 -23.89 0.56
CA VAL A 182 15.53 -23.82 0.51
C VAL A 182 15.98 -22.48 -0.01
N TRP A 183 15.37 -21.99 -1.09
CA TRP A 183 15.70 -20.65 -1.60
C TRP A 183 15.40 -19.54 -0.58
N ALA A 184 14.28 -19.62 0.14
CA ALA A 184 13.95 -18.68 1.21
C ALA A 184 14.98 -18.72 2.34
N ALA A 185 15.44 -19.90 2.75
CA ALA A 185 16.49 -20.06 3.75
C ALA A 185 17.81 -19.45 3.28
N VAL A 186 18.24 -19.76 2.05
CA VAL A 186 19.45 -19.18 1.45
C VAL A 186 19.35 -17.65 1.38
N ARG A 187 18.21 -17.13 0.90
CA ARG A 187 18.01 -15.68 0.80
C ARG A 187 18.06 -14.99 2.17
N ARG A 188 17.47 -15.59 3.19
CA ARG A 188 17.39 -14.99 4.53
C ARG A 188 18.69 -15.09 5.32
N TYR A 189 19.38 -16.24 5.27
CA TYR A 189 20.53 -16.50 6.14
C TYR A 189 21.88 -16.37 5.45
N ALA A 190 21.97 -16.63 4.13
CA ALA A 190 23.21 -16.50 3.35
C ALA A 190 23.28 -15.16 2.60
N GLN A 191 22.31 -14.84 1.75
CA GLN A 191 22.30 -13.60 0.96
C GLN A 191 22.02 -12.35 1.81
N ARG A 192 21.16 -12.45 2.82
CA ARG A 192 20.84 -11.42 3.81
C ARG A 192 20.62 -10.02 3.24
N PRO A 193 19.66 -9.79 2.30
CA PRO A 193 19.35 -8.48 1.77
C PRO A 193 19.11 -7.47 2.90
N TRP A 194 19.66 -6.26 2.78
CA TRP A 194 19.67 -5.26 3.85
C TRP A 194 18.26 -4.98 4.44
N ARG A 195 17.24 -4.92 3.59
CA ARG A 195 15.84 -4.59 3.98
C ARG A 195 15.18 -5.63 4.89
N ILE A 196 15.65 -6.91 4.87
CA ILE A 196 15.12 -7.98 5.72
C ILE A 196 16.10 -8.41 6.81
N ARG A 197 17.38 -8.07 6.67
CA ARG A 197 18.46 -8.48 7.60
C ARG A 197 18.20 -8.03 9.03
N SER A 198 17.81 -6.77 9.21
CA SER A 198 17.51 -6.17 10.54
C SER A 198 16.28 -6.77 11.20
N LYS A 199 15.40 -7.43 10.44
CA LYS A 199 14.15 -8.03 10.92
C LYS A 199 14.13 -9.56 10.82
N THR A 200 15.31 -10.19 10.68
CA THR A 200 15.45 -11.64 10.77
C THR A 200 15.51 -12.06 12.23
N ARG A 201 14.62 -12.96 12.63
CA ARG A 201 14.43 -13.43 14.01
C ARG A 201 14.46 -14.96 14.08
N PRO A 202 14.66 -15.55 15.28
CA PRO A 202 14.55 -16.99 15.47
C PRO A 202 13.24 -17.59 14.99
N GLU A 203 12.14 -16.82 15.08
CA GLU A 203 10.84 -17.18 14.55
C GLU A 203 10.87 -17.57 13.06
N ASP A 204 11.67 -16.88 12.25
CA ASP A 204 11.82 -17.19 10.83
C ASP A 204 12.39 -18.61 10.60
N ALA A 205 13.31 -19.03 11.47
CA ALA A 205 13.86 -20.37 11.42
C ALA A 205 12.81 -21.43 11.79
N TRP A 206 12.01 -21.18 12.84
CA TRP A 206 10.93 -22.07 13.23
C TRP A 206 9.88 -22.23 12.15
N ILE A 207 9.48 -21.14 11.50
CA ILE A 207 8.53 -21.16 10.37
C ILE A 207 9.08 -22.03 9.24
N LEU A 208 10.31 -21.76 8.78
CA LEU A 208 10.92 -22.52 7.68
C LEU A 208 11.15 -23.98 8.05
N ALA A 209 11.55 -24.25 9.28
CA ALA A 209 11.74 -25.62 9.78
C ALA A 209 10.42 -26.41 9.83
N THR A 210 9.35 -25.79 10.35
CA THR A 210 8.02 -26.45 10.42
C THR A 210 7.48 -26.74 9.02
N LEU A 211 7.52 -25.78 8.11
CA LEU A 211 7.07 -25.97 6.73
C LEU A 211 7.95 -27.00 5.99
N GLY A 212 9.27 -26.95 6.19
CA GLY A 212 10.20 -27.95 5.63
C GLY A 212 9.96 -29.35 6.19
N LEU A 213 9.70 -29.45 7.49
CA LEU A 213 9.36 -30.72 8.14
C LEU A 213 8.07 -31.31 7.57
N ILE A 214 7.01 -30.49 7.39
CA ILE A 214 5.75 -30.93 6.77
C ILE A 214 6.02 -31.46 5.36
N GLY A 215 6.74 -30.72 4.50
CA GLY A 215 7.03 -31.18 3.14
C GLY A 215 7.88 -32.44 3.09
N LEU A 216 8.94 -32.52 3.90
CA LEU A 216 9.83 -33.66 3.92
C LEU A 216 9.14 -34.93 4.51
N THR A 217 8.44 -34.77 5.63
CA THR A 217 7.76 -35.93 6.26
C THR A 217 6.57 -36.40 5.44
N GLY A 218 5.94 -35.54 4.64
CA GLY A 218 4.93 -35.92 3.65
C GLY A 218 5.50 -36.94 2.63
N LEU A 219 6.63 -36.61 2.01
CA LEU A 219 7.32 -37.51 1.06
C LEU A 219 7.83 -38.78 1.74
N LEU A 220 8.36 -38.68 2.95
CA LEU A 220 8.85 -39.86 3.69
C LEU A 220 7.69 -40.79 4.14
N THR A 221 6.55 -40.23 4.52
CA THR A 221 5.34 -40.99 4.83
C THR A 221 4.82 -41.72 3.60
N GLU A 222 4.81 -41.06 2.45
CA GLU A 222 4.44 -41.68 1.18
C GLU A 222 5.39 -42.83 0.81
N ALA A 223 6.71 -42.57 0.82
CA ALA A 223 7.71 -43.58 0.52
C ALA A 223 7.59 -44.81 1.46
N ALA A 224 7.40 -44.56 2.77
CA ALA A 224 7.23 -45.63 3.75
C ALA A 224 5.93 -46.43 3.56
N ARG A 225 4.82 -45.75 3.17
CA ARG A 225 3.56 -46.41 2.80
C ARG A 225 3.74 -47.31 1.57
N ILE A 226 4.39 -46.82 0.53
CA ILE A 226 4.67 -47.57 -0.70
C ILE A 226 5.53 -48.82 -0.38
N ALA A 227 6.58 -48.65 0.46
CA ALA A 227 7.41 -49.78 0.91
C ALA A 227 6.59 -50.80 1.68
N PHE A 228 5.75 -50.37 2.64
CA PHE A 228 4.86 -51.23 3.40
C PHE A 228 3.86 -51.99 2.52
N SER A 229 3.37 -51.38 1.46
CA SER A 229 2.42 -51.99 0.50
C SER A 229 3.07 -52.92 -0.53
N GLY A 230 4.39 -53.20 -0.42
CA GLY A 230 5.10 -54.09 -1.35
C GLY A 230 5.41 -53.46 -2.69
N GLN A 231 5.49 -52.14 -2.79
CA GLN A 231 5.91 -51.36 -3.98
C GLN A 231 5.09 -51.68 -5.24
N PRO A 232 3.75 -51.57 -5.20
CA PRO A 232 2.90 -51.92 -6.35
C PRO A 232 3.25 -51.07 -7.57
N GLY A 233 3.18 -51.68 -8.76
CA GLY A 233 3.66 -51.06 -9.99
C GLY A 233 2.96 -49.78 -10.41
N PHE A 234 1.73 -49.53 -9.97
CA PHE A 234 0.99 -48.29 -10.23
C PHE A 234 1.53 -47.10 -9.43
N GLU A 235 2.24 -47.32 -8.29
CA GLU A 235 2.88 -46.26 -7.49
C GLU A 235 4.11 -45.61 -8.17
N LYS A 236 4.55 -46.10 -9.32
CA LYS A 236 5.60 -45.46 -10.13
C LYS A 236 5.26 -44.03 -10.52
N TRP A 237 3.97 -43.66 -10.50
CA TRP A 237 3.53 -42.30 -10.72
C TRP A 237 3.86 -41.33 -9.57
N SER A 238 4.09 -41.86 -8.35
CA SER A 238 4.74 -41.15 -7.25
C SER A 238 6.26 -41.15 -7.51
N PHE A 239 6.69 -40.35 -8.45
CA PHE A 239 8.04 -40.43 -9.03
C PHE A 239 9.17 -40.06 -8.05
N VAL A 240 8.84 -39.43 -6.91
CA VAL A 240 9.75 -39.19 -5.78
C VAL A 240 9.55 -40.25 -4.69
N GLY A 241 8.32 -40.46 -4.27
CA GLY A 241 7.98 -41.42 -3.22
C GLY A 241 8.34 -42.88 -3.57
N TYR A 242 8.09 -43.28 -4.81
CA TYR A 242 8.38 -44.66 -5.28
C TYR A 242 9.88 -45.02 -5.24
N PRO A 243 10.80 -44.24 -5.84
CA PRO A 243 12.24 -44.50 -5.67
C PRO A 243 12.71 -44.45 -4.24
N LEU A 244 12.22 -43.52 -3.41
CA LEU A 244 12.57 -43.43 -2.00
C LEU A 244 12.09 -44.67 -1.20
N SER A 245 11.02 -45.34 -1.63
CA SER A 245 10.50 -46.53 -0.95
C SER A 245 11.50 -47.69 -0.94
N PHE A 246 12.42 -47.77 -1.92
CA PHE A 246 13.47 -48.81 -1.95
C PHE A 246 14.56 -48.58 -0.90
N LEU A 247 14.66 -47.40 -0.32
CA LEU A 247 15.57 -47.10 0.79
C LEU A 247 15.02 -47.51 2.15
N VAL A 248 13.74 -47.90 2.22
CA VAL A 248 13.07 -48.34 3.44
C VAL A 248 13.06 -49.88 3.49
N PRO A 249 13.80 -50.53 4.39
CA PRO A 249 13.79 -51.98 4.50
C PRO A 249 12.39 -52.51 4.84
N GLU A 250 11.97 -53.59 4.19
CA GLU A 250 10.65 -54.20 4.39
C GLU A 250 10.36 -54.54 5.87
N SER A 251 11.37 -55.03 6.61
CA SER A 251 11.25 -55.35 8.02
C SER A 251 10.94 -54.19 8.94
N SER A 252 11.27 -52.94 8.51
CA SER A 252 11.04 -51.73 9.29
C SER A 252 9.95 -50.82 8.69
N ALA A 253 9.44 -51.16 7.50
CA ALA A 253 8.53 -50.32 6.75
C ALA A 253 7.26 -49.95 7.54
N SER A 254 6.67 -50.89 8.25
CA SER A 254 5.49 -50.65 9.10
C SER A 254 5.74 -49.61 10.19
N GLY A 255 6.77 -49.80 10.99
CA GLY A 255 7.10 -48.91 12.12
C GLY A 255 7.59 -47.55 11.62
N PHE A 256 8.35 -47.51 10.52
CA PHE A 256 8.80 -46.27 9.91
C PHE A 256 7.64 -45.46 9.33
N HIS A 257 6.68 -46.09 8.66
CA HIS A 257 5.46 -45.44 8.17
C HIS A 257 4.65 -44.79 9.30
N GLN A 258 4.37 -45.53 10.37
CA GLN A 258 3.65 -45.02 11.53
C GLN A 258 4.38 -43.82 12.17
N SER A 259 5.71 -43.94 12.33
CA SER A 259 6.52 -42.85 12.91
C SER A 259 6.50 -41.61 12.06
N MET A 260 6.71 -41.69 10.74
CA MET A 260 6.70 -40.56 9.84
C MET A 260 5.31 -39.91 9.74
N TRP A 261 4.26 -40.72 9.75
CA TRP A 261 2.89 -40.25 9.78
C TRP A 261 2.60 -39.43 11.06
N VAL A 262 3.02 -39.92 12.23
CA VAL A 262 2.86 -39.21 13.51
C VAL A 262 3.64 -37.87 13.49
N VAL A 263 4.89 -37.88 13.02
CA VAL A 263 5.70 -36.65 12.93
C VAL A 263 5.05 -35.65 11.98
N HIS A 264 4.54 -36.12 10.85
CA HIS A 264 3.81 -35.25 9.89
C HIS A 264 2.55 -34.64 10.50
N ALA A 265 1.73 -35.45 11.19
CA ALA A 265 0.53 -35.01 11.88
C ALA A 265 0.82 -34.00 12.98
N VAL A 266 1.86 -34.21 13.79
CA VAL A 266 2.30 -33.25 14.82
C VAL A 266 2.80 -31.97 14.20
N ALA A 267 3.56 -32.03 13.12
CA ALA A 267 4.03 -30.83 12.39
C ALA A 267 2.86 -30.02 11.81
N PHE A 268 1.83 -30.69 11.29
CA PHE A 268 0.61 -30.02 10.81
C PHE A 268 -0.15 -29.33 11.96
N VAL A 269 -0.32 -30.00 13.09
CA VAL A 269 -0.96 -29.42 14.28
C VAL A 269 -0.17 -28.21 14.80
N ALA A 270 1.17 -28.31 14.84
CA ALA A 270 2.03 -27.18 15.18
C ALA A 270 1.84 -26.00 14.21
N PHE A 271 1.70 -26.27 12.91
CA PHE A 271 1.41 -25.26 11.91
C PHE A 271 0.11 -24.48 12.21
N LEU A 272 -0.96 -25.15 12.68
CA LEU A 272 -2.22 -24.49 13.05
C LEU A 272 -2.03 -23.45 14.16
N VAL A 273 -1.09 -23.65 15.08
CA VAL A 273 -0.76 -22.68 16.14
C VAL A 273 0.17 -21.57 15.63
N ILE A 274 1.17 -21.94 14.83
CA ILE A 274 2.14 -20.99 14.28
C ILE A 274 1.46 -20.00 13.33
N LEU A 275 0.42 -20.41 12.61
CA LEU A 275 -0.28 -19.59 11.64
C LEU A 275 -0.83 -18.28 12.24
N PRO A 276 -1.65 -18.24 13.29
CA PRO A 276 -2.15 -17.00 13.89
C PRO A 276 -1.14 -16.27 14.78
N THR A 277 -0.15 -16.97 15.35
CA THR A 277 0.76 -16.40 16.34
C THR A 277 2.00 -15.75 15.74
N THR A 278 2.34 -16.09 14.51
CA THR A 278 3.53 -15.60 13.82
C THR A 278 3.16 -14.74 12.60
N LYS A 279 4.17 -14.27 11.88
CA LYS A 279 3.96 -13.57 10.61
C LYS A 279 3.24 -14.41 9.52
N LEU A 280 3.11 -15.73 9.69
CA LEU A 280 2.33 -16.56 8.76
C LEU A 280 0.85 -16.18 8.70
N ARG A 281 0.32 -15.43 9.68
CA ARG A 281 -1.04 -14.89 9.62
C ARG A 281 -1.32 -14.11 8.33
N HIS A 282 -0.28 -13.56 7.69
CA HIS A 282 -0.42 -12.88 6.41
C HIS A 282 -1.02 -13.78 5.30
N MET A 283 -0.94 -15.11 5.42
CA MET A 283 -1.58 -16.03 4.48
C MET A 283 -3.10 -15.82 4.42
N VAL A 284 -3.70 -15.37 5.53
CA VAL A 284 -5.13 -15.05 5.64
C VAL A 284 -5.36 -13.55 5.55
N THR A 285 -4.61 -12.76 6.33
CA THR A 285 -4.87 -11.32 6.47
C THR A 285 -4.48 -10.50 5.25
N SER A 286 -3.41 -10.86 4.52
CA SER A 286 -2.99 -10.09 3.35
C SER A 286 -3.99 -10.17 2.18
N PRO A 287 -4.50 -11.35 1.75
CA PRO A 287 -5.54 -11.40 0.72
C PRO A 287 -6.81 -10.64 1.11
N VAL A 288 -7.21 -10.73 2.39
CA VAL A 288 -8.37 -9.96 2.90
C VAL A 288 -8.06 -8.47 2.86
N ASN A 289 -6.85 -8.04 3.23
CA ASN A 289 -6.45 -6.64 3.16
C ASN A 289 -6.52 -6.08 1.74
N MET A 290 -6.01 -6.82 0.77
CA MET A 290 -6.08 -6.43 -0.64
C MET A 290 -7.53 -6.33 -1.12
N ALA A 291 -8.40 -7.26 -0.73
CA ALA A 291 -9.83 -7.18 -1.04
C ALA A 291 -10.51 -5.97 -0.39
N LEU A 292 -9.99 -5.46 0.71
CA LEU A 292 -10.50 -4.30 1.44
C LEU A 292 -9.82 -2.99 1.04
N ALA A 293 -8.78 -3.02 0.20
CA ALA A 293 -8.06 -1.82 -0.23
C ALA A 293 -8.90 -0.83 -1.07
N PRO A 294 -9.79 -1.28 -2.01
CA PRO A 294 -10.62 -0.34 -2.76
C PRO A 294 -11.53 0.45 -1.84
N ARG A 295 -11.46 1.77 -1.93
CA ARG A 295 -12.23 2.75 -1.16
C ARG A 295 -12.94 3.73 -2.10
N GLU A 296 -13.98 4.42 -1.60
CA GLU A 296 -14.74 5.39 -2.39
C GLU A 296 -13.95 6.69 -2.60
N ARG A 297 -13.23 7.11 -1.57
CA ARG A 297 -12.37 8.28 -1.57
C ARG A 297 -11.25 8.14 -2.63
N PRO A 298 -10.96 9.19 -3.44
CA PRO A 298 -9.86 9.19 -4.39
C PRO A 298 -8.52 8.84 -3.76
N LYS A 299 -7.61 8.28 -4.56
CA LYS A 299 -6.28 7.84 -4.13
C LYS A 299 -5.47 8.97 -3.49
N GLY A 300 -5.55 10.20 -4.04
CA GLY A 300 -4.85 11.38 -3.56
C GLY A 300 -5.49 12.11 -2.38
N ALA A 301 -6.74 11.82 -2.05
CA ALA A 301 -7.45 12.50 -0.97
C ALA A 301 -7.08 11.97 0.42
N MET A 302 -6.95 12.85 1.40
CA MET A 302 -6.89 12.50 2.82
C MET A 302 -8.28 12.08 3.34
N ARG A 303 -8.30 11.37 4.46
CA ARG A 303 -9.54 11.04 5.15
C ARG A 303 -10.29 12.33 5.51
N GLU A 304 -11.58 12.33 5.19
CA GLU A 304 -12.48 13.40 5.53
C GLU A 304 -12.61 13.55 7.05
N LEU A 305 -12.70 14.78 7.51
CA LEU A 305 -13.06 15.14 8.87
C LEU A 305 -14.35 15.97 8.85
N PRO A 306 -15.12 15.97 9.94
CA PRO A 306 -16.22 16.90 10.09
C PRO A 306 -15.80 18.34 9.84
N ASN A 307 -16.75 19.21 9.50
CA ASN A 307 -16.50 20.64 9.34
C ASN A 307 -16.13 21.24 10.72
N LEU A 308 -14.85 21.52 10.92
CA LEU A 308 -14.31 22.05 12.17
C LEU A 308 -14.76 23.48 12.44
N MET A 309 -15.29 24.21 11.42
CA MET A 309 -15.82 25.56 11.59
C MET A 309 -17.22 25.55 12.23
N GLU A 310 -17.95 24.47 12.13
CA GLU A 310 -19.34 24.34 12.59
C GLU A 310 -19.49 23.35 13.76
N ALA A 311 -18.57 22.39 13.87
CA ALA A 311 -18.69 21.33 14.84
C ALA A 311 -18.31 21.81 16.25
N THR A 312 -19.24 21.62 17.21
CA THR A 312 -19.07 21.99 18.63
C THR A 312 -18.64 20.84 19.52
N ASP A 313 -18.73 19.59 19.03
CA ASP A 313 -18.62 18.38 19.85
C ASP A 313 -17.38 17.52 19.49
N ILE A 314 -16.38 18.10 18.82
CA ILE A 314 -15.15 17.40 18.48
C ILE A 314 -14.14 17.53 19.63
N GLU A 315 -13.96 16.45 20.37
CA GLU A 315 -12.99 16.39 21.47
C GLU A 315 -11.55 16.19 20.97
N THR A 316 -11.38 15.41 19.87
CA THR A 316 -10.05 15.10 19.31
C THR A 316 -10.06 15.17 17.77
N VAL A 317 -8.95 15.64 17.22
CA VAL A 317 -8.70 15.66 15.77
C VAL A 317 -7.43 14.87 15.46
N GLY A 318 -7.53 13.91 14.57
CA GLY A 318 -6.41 13.04 14.24
C GLY A 318 -6.39 11.74 15.04
N ALA A 319 -5.20 11.17 15.29
CA ALA A 319 -5.07 9.93 16.03
C ALA A 319 -3.79 9.89 16.87
N ALA A 320 -3.96 9.68 18.18
CA ALA A 320 -2.91 9.47 19.17
C ALA A 320 -3.08 8.14 19.91
N THR A 321 -4.31 7.66 20.05
CA THR A 321 -4.64 6.40 20.72
C THR A 321 -5.13 5.36 19.74
N VAL A 322 -5.07 4.09 20.12
CA VAL A 322 -5.50 2.98 19.26
C VAL A 322 -6.96 3.13 18.79
N ALA A 323 -7.84 3.66 19.62
CA ALA A 323 -9.26 3.81 19.31
C ALA A 323 -9.54 4.89 18.25
N GLU A 324 -8.63 5.85 18.05
CA GLU A 324 -8.78 6.94 17.08
C GLU A 324 -8.35 6.55 15.67
N PHE A 325 -7.55 5.47 15.53
CA PHE A 325 -7.29 4.87 14.23
C PHE A 325 -8.52 4.09 13.74
N THR A 326 -8.73 4.04 12.43
CA THR A 326 -9.83 3.23 11.90
C THR A 326 -9.53 1.73 12.08
N TRP A 327 -10.58 0.91 12.12
CA TRP A 327 -10.43 -0.55 12.17
C TRP A 327 -9.56 -1.08 11.01
N LYS A 328 -9.62 -0.43 9.83
CA LYS A 328 -8.80 -0.81 8.67
C LYS A 328 -7.33 -0.49 8.88
N GLN A 329 -7.02 0.66 9.47
CA GLN A 329 -5.64 1.02 9.81
C GLN A 329 -5.04 0.06 10.84
N LEU A 330 -5.84 -0.44 11.79
CA LEU A 330 -5.43 -1.47 12.75
C LEU A 330 -5.27 -2.85 12.08
N PHE A 331 -6.20 -3.24 11.20
CA PHE A 331 -6.11 -4.49 10.44
C PHE A 331 -4.86 -4.56 9.55
N ASP A 332 -4.45 -3.45 8.96
CA ASP A 332 -3.21 -3.32 8.17
C ASP A 332 -1.98 -3.84 8.92
N THR A 333 -1.93 -3.67 10.25
CA THR A 333 -0.78 -4.08 11.06
C THR A 333 -0.59 -5.60 11.07
N ASP A 334 -1.67 -6.36 11.01
CA ASP A 334 -1.65 -7.83 10.91
C ASP A 334 -1.48 -8.34 9.47
N ALA A 335 -1.79 -7.52 8.47
CA ALA A 335 -1.57 -7.84 7.07
C ALA A 335 -0.11 -7.59 6.62
N CYS A 336 0.67 -6.83 7.39
CA CYS A 336 2.06 -6.50 7.07
C CYS A 336 2.95 -7.75 7.04
N THR A 337 3.58 -7.99 5.87
CA THR A 337 4.49 -9.12 5.64
C THR A 337 5.94 -8.84 6.09
N ILE A 338 6.21 -7.67 6.64
CA ILE A 338 7.54 -7.21 7.09
C ILE A 338 8.60 -7.31 5.99
N CYS A 339 8.22 -7.18 4.74
CA CYS A 339 9.11 -7.36 3.58
C CYS A 339 10.10 -6.20 3.36
N GLY A 340 9.84 -5.02 3.93
CA GLY A 340 10.70 -3.83 3.86
C GLY A 340 10.75 -3.14 2.48
N ARG A 341 9.82 -3.42 1.56
CA ARG A 341 9.76 -2.70 0.28
C ARG A 341 9.49 -1.21 0.51
N CYS A 342 8.55 -0.87 1.39
CA CYS A 342 8.23 0.51 1.76
C CYS A 342 9.45 1.26 2.33
N THR A 343 10.27 0.61 3.16
CA THR A 343 11.54 1.13 3.68
C THR A 343 12.51 1.47 2.53
N SER A 344 12.61 0.57 1.54
CA SER A 344 13.60 0.69 0.44
C SER A 344 13.29 1.80 -0.57
N VAL A 345 12.07 2.30 -0.61
CA VAL A 345 11.66 3.39 -1.53
C VAL A 345 11.37 4.70 -0.80
N CYS A 346 11.43 4.69 0.53
CA CYS A 346 11.17 5.89 1.31
C CYS A 346 12.31 6.90 1.17
N PRO A 347 12.05 8.11 0.68
CA PRO A 347 13.09 9.13 0.52
C PRO A 347 13.72 9.52 1.85
N ALA A 348 12.94 9.64 2.92
CA ALA A 348 13.44 9.93 4.25
C ALA A 348 14.40 8.83 4.75
N ASN A 349 14.00 7.57 4.66
CA ASN A 349 14.86 6.45 5.08
C ASN A 349 16.13 6.35 4.26
N THR A 350 16.03 6.48 2.93
CA THR A 350 17.16 6.39 2.00
C THR A 350 18.20 7.48 2.29
N THR A 351 17.76 8.65 2.74
CA THR A 351 18.64 9.79 3.05
C THR A 351 19.07 9.87 4.53
N GLY A 352 18.83 8.79 5.30
CA GLY A 352 19.33 8.66 6.69
C GLY A 352 18.49 9.35 7.75
N LYS A 353 17.21 9.66 7.46
CA LYS A 353 16.27 10.21 8.44
C LYS A 353 15.61 9.08 9.26
N PRO A 354 15.05 9.37 10.44
CA PRO A 354 14.56 8.35 11.37
C PRO A 354 13.31 7.59 10.87
N LEU A 355 12.59 8.09 9.89
CA LEU A 355 11.39 7.45 9.39
C LEU A 355 11.68 6.13 8.66
N ASP A 356 11.16 5.03 9.17
CA ASP A 356 10.94 3.78 8.45
C ASP A 356 9.43 3.54 8.34
N PRO A 357 8.82 3.60 7.13
CA PRO A 357 7.37 3.41 6.97
C PRO A 357 6.89 2.04 7.48
N ARG A 358 7.74 1.01 7.43
CA ARG A 358 7.45 -0.30 8.01
C ARG A 358 7.30 -0.22 9.53
N GLU A 359 8.17 0.54 10.20
CA GLU A 359 8.13 0.69 11.66
C GLU A 359 6.87 1.42 12.13
N ILE A 360 6.35 2.38 11.37
CA ILE A 360 5.07 3.02 11.68
C ILE A 360 3.95 1.96 11.82
N VAL A 361 3.88 1.03 10.87
CA VAL A 361 2.88 -0.05 10.89
C VAL A 361 3.11 -1.03 12.04
N LEU A 362 4.37 -1.41 12.28
CA LEU A 362 4.72 -2.39 13.31
C LEU A 362 4.53 -1.82 14.72
N LYS A 363 4.96 -0.59 14.96
CA LYS A 363 4.82 0.10 16.25
C LYS A 363 3.36 0.33 16.61
N LEU A 364 2.52 0.74 15.65
CA LEU A 364 1.06 0.85 15.85
C LEU A 364 0.47 -0.51 16.27
N GLY A 365 0.82 -1.57 15.54
CA GLY A 365 0.36 -2.93 15.85
C GLY A 365 0.84 -3.43 17.21
N GLU A 366 2.05 -3.04 17.64
CA GLU A 366 2.57 -3.36 18.97
C GLU A 366 1.74 -2.71 20.08
N VAL A 367 1.46 -1.41 19.98
CA VAL A 367 0.62 -0.70 20.95
C VAL A 367 -0.78 -1.31 21.00
N ALA A 368 -1.38 -1.56 19.83
CA ALA A 368 -2.70 -2.16 19.75
C ALA A 368 -2.77 -3.56 20.38
N ALA A 369 -1.74 -4.39 20.18
CA ALA A 369 -1.69 -5.73 20.76
C ALA A 369 -1.38 -5.70 22.27
N ALA A 370 -0.43 -4.87 22.71
CA ALA A 370 -0.04 -4.78 24.13
C ALA A 370 -1.18 -4.30 25.02
N THR A 371 -2.04 -3.40 24.51
CA THR A 371 -3.14 -2.80 25.27
C THR A 371 -4.49 -3.52 25.10
N ALA A 372 -4.53 -4.58 24.29
CA ALA A 372 -5.78 -5.32 24.04
C ALA A 372 -6.13 -6.35 25.13
N ASN A 373 -5.33 -6.50 26.19
CA ASN A 373 -5.45 -7.59 27.18
C ASN A 373 -5.60 -8.98 26.51
N ASN A 374 -4.88 -9.18 25.41
CA ASN A 374 -5.06 -10.29 24.50
C ASN A 374 -3.88 -11.28 24.69
N PRO A 375 -4.12 -12.61 24.75
CA PRO A 375 -3.07 -13.63 24.85
C PRO A 375 -2.19 -13.71 23.59
N VAL A 376 -2.55 -13.04 22.50
CA VAL A 376 -1.77 -13.08 21.28
C VAL A 376 -0.58 -12.14 21.40
N SER A 377 0.61 -12.69 21.19
CA SER A 377 1.86 -11.96 21.21
C SER A 377 1.81 -10.70 20.33
N PRO A 378 2.49 -9.60 20.71
CA PRO A 378 2.61 -8.41 19.87
C PRO A 378 3.11 -8.77 18.47
N PRO A 379 2.81 -7.95 17.44
CA PRO A 379 3.22 -8.23 16.08
C PRO A 379 4.74 -8.42 16.01
N VAL A 380 5.13 -9.47 15.34
CA VAL A 380 6.53 -9.84 15.14
C VAL A 380 7.24 -8.74 14.36
N GLY A 381 8.33 -8.25 14.88
CA GLY A 381 9.15 -7.28 14.16
C GLY A 381 9.68 -6.11 14.99
N VAL A 382 9.19 -5.93 16.20
CA VAL A 382 9.62 -4.82 17.07
C VAL A 382 10.77 -5.25 17.97
N ASP A 383 11.83 -4.45 18.01
CA ASP A 383 13.02 -4.73 18.80
C ASP A 383 12.83 -4.20 20.24
N GLY A 384 12.99 -5.09 21.19
CA GLY A 384 13.06 -4.80 22.62
C GLY A 384 11.74 -4.93 23.38
N ALA A 385 11.81 -5.40 24.61
CA ALA A 385 10.73 -5.42 25.59
C ALA A 385 10.53 -3.99 26.16
N LEU A 386 10.02 -3.07 25.34
CA LEU A 386 9.56 -1.79 25.87
C LEU A 386 8.18 -1.98 26.45
N THR A 387 8.02 -1.57 27.68
CA THR A 387 6.75 -1.55 28.39
C THR A 387 5.86 -0.51 27.71
N VAL A 388 4.86 -0.95 26.94
CA VAL A 388 3.77 -0.09 26.51
C VAL A 388 2.86 0.07 27.73
N THR A 389 2.70 1.31 28.21
CA THR A 389 1.98 1.62 29.45
C THR A 389 0.57 2.12 29.20
N SER A 390 0.30 2.64 27.99
CA SER A 390 -1.00 3.13 27.55
C SER A 390 -1.29 2.76 26.10
N ASP A 391 -2.48 3.06 25.61
CA ASP A 391 -2.86 2.87 24.20
C ASP A 391 -2.42 4.03 23.29
N ARG A 392 -1.60 4.95 23.83
CA ARG A 392 -1.05 6.08 23.09
C ARG A 392 0.12 5.65 22.22
N VAL A 393 0.00 5.88 20.91
CA VAL A 393 0.99 5.42 19.92
C VAL A 393 2.33 6.19 20.00
N PHE A 394 2.31 7.40 20.55
CA PHE A 394 3.51 8.24 20.72
C PHE A 394 4.48 7.72 21.79
N GLU A 395 4.12 6.69 22.56
CA GLU A 395 5.10 5.94 23.35
C GLU A 395 6.11 5.18 22.45
N ARG A 396 5.76 4.92 21.19
CA ARG A 396 6.56 4.15 20.25
C ARG A 396 6.95 4.90 18.98
N ILE A 397 6.10 5.80 18.51
CA ILE A 397 6.29 6.59 17.29
C ILE A 397 6.61 8.03 17.71
N THR A 398 7.75 8.54 17.26
CA THR A 398 8.19 9.89 17.61
C THR A 398 7.68 10.94 16.61
N ALA A 399 7.54 12.18 17.06
CA ALA A 399 7.20 13.31 16.19
C ALA A 399 8.25 13.47 15.06
N GLU A 400 9.54 13.28 15.35
CA GLU A 400 10.61 13.36 14.36
C GLU A 400 10.45 12.34 13.23
N GLU A 401 10.04 11.10 13.51
CA GLU A 401 9.71 10.12 12.49
C GLU A 401 8.58 10.62 11.57
N LEU A 402 7.54 11.21 12.16
CA LEU A 402 6.38 11.71 11.41
C LEU A 402 6.74 12.93 10.56
N TRP A 403 7.48 13.89 11.10
CA TRP A 403 7.90 15.10 10.39
C TRP A 403 8.95 14.82 9.29
N ALA A 404 9.63 13.69 9.34
CA ALA A 404 10.51 13.25 8.25
C ALA A 404 9.76 12.82 6.97
N CYS A 405 8.43 12.58 7.03
CA CYS A 405 7.64 12.13 5.90
C CYS A 405 7.40 13.26 4.89
N THR A 406 7.70 13.02 3.60
CA THR A 406 7.43 13.92 2.47
C THR A 406 6.04 13.71 1.86
N THR A 407 5.18 12.93 2.44
CA THR A 407 3.83 12.58 1.94
C THR A 407 3.76 12.09 0.48
N CYS A 408 4.86 11.58 -0.05
CA CYS A 408 5.02 11.23 -1.46
C CYS A 408 4.32 9.92 -1.88
N ARG A 409 3.73 9.17 -0.96
CA ARG A 409 2.99 7.92 -1.18
C ARG A 409 3.80 6.75 -1.77
N ALA A 410 5.13 6.84 -1.86
CA ALA A 410 5.95 5.76 -2.40
C ALA A 410 5.82 4.44 -1.60
N CYS A 411 5.63 4.54 -0.28
CA CYS A 411 5.46 3.39 0.62
C CYS A 411 4.15 2.62 0.36
N ASP A 412 3.04 3.32 0.09
CA ASP A 412 1.75 2.72 -0.22
C ASP A 412 1.79 2.06 -1.60
N GLU A 413 2.35 2.78 -2.60
CA GLU A 413 2.42 2.32 -3.99
C GLU A 413 3.25 1.03 -4.17
N ILE A 414 4.33 0.88 -3.40
CA ILE A 414 5.19 -0.32 -3.49
C ILE A 414 4.68 -1.47 -2.63
N CYS A 415 3.67 -1.27 -1.78
CA CYS A 415 3.23 -2.28 -0.84
C CYS A 415 2.56 -3.46 -1.57
N PRO A 416 3.08 -4.68 -1.45
CA PRO A 416 2.53 -5.83 -2.17
C PRO A 416 1.19 -6.31 -1.63
N VAL A 417 0.74 -5.77 -0.51
CA VAL A 417 -0.49 -6.15 0.20
C VAL A 417 -1.38 -4.94 0.54
N ASP A 418 -1.16 -3.82 -0.15
CA ASP A 418 -1.99 -2.61 -0.13
C ASP A 418 -2.24 -2.02 1.29
N ILE A 419 -1.17 -1.87 2.07
CA ILE A 419 -1.21 -1.19 3.38
C ILE A 419 -1.22 0.32 3.17
N GLU A 420 -2.13 1.02 3.84
CA GLU A 420 -2.30 2.48 3.81
C GLU A 420 -1.42 3.13 4.88
N ILE A 421 -0.13 3.30 4.61
CA ILE A 421 0.85 3.80 5.58
C ILE A 421 0.73 5.32 5.74
N LEU A 422 0.56 6.03 4.62
CA LEU A 422 0.51 7.49 4.60
C LEU A 422 -0.66 8.03 5.42
N ASP A 423 -1.84 7.41 5.34
CA ASP A 423 -3.02 7.83 6.11
C ASP A 423 -2.76 7.81 7.62
N LYS A 424 -2.03 6.79 8.12
CA LYS A 424 -1.64 6.70 9.54
C LYS A 424 -0.74 7.87 9.97
N ILE A 425 0.23 8.22 9.12
CA ILE A 425 1.14 9.35 9.38
C ILE A 425 0.37 10.67 9.40
N LEU A 426 -0.54 10.86 8.44
CA LEU A 426 -1.32 12.10 8.33
C LEU A 426 -2.32 12.26 9.48
N ASP A 427 -2.95 11.19 9.93
CA ASP A 427 -3.85 11.24 11.10
C ASP A 427 -3.06 11.56 12.39
N MET A 428 -1.86 11.01 12.58
CA MET A 428 -0.99 11.38 13.69
C MET A 428 -0.50 12.83 13.61
N ARG A 429 -0.17 13.34 12.42
CA ARG A 429 0.18 14.76 12.22
C ARG A 429 -0.97 15.71 12.57
N ARG A 430 -2.23 15.33 12.21
CA ARG A 430 -3.42 16.10 12.61
C ARG A 430 -3.49 16.26 14.14
N TYR A 431 -3.26 15.18 14.85
CA TYR A 431 -3.24 15.21 16.31
C TYR A 431 -2.12 16.09 16.84
N LEU A 432 -0.87 15.87 16.40
CA LEU A 432 0.27 16.67 16.84
C LEU A 432 0.08 18.16 16.58
N SER A 433 -0.42 18.53 15.41
CA SER A 433 -0.58 19.93 15.01
C SER A 433 -1.72 20.63 15.75
N LEU A 434 -2.88 19.97 15.92
CA LEU A 434 -4.07 20.63 16.45
C LEU A 434 -4.28 20.41 17.95
N MET A 435 -3.83 19.27 18.49
CA MET A 435 -4.06 18.93 19.89
C MET A 435 -2.84 19.22 20.78
N GLU A 436 -1.63 19.12 20.24
CA GLU A 436 -0.39 19.29 21.02
C GLU A 436 0.44 20.49 20.59
N ALA A 437 0.14 21.10 19.44
CA ALA A 437 0.97 22.15 18.82
C ALA A 437 2.45 21.71 18.67
N ASP A 438 2.68 20.39 18.48
CA ASP A 438 4.00 19.80 18.30
C ASP A 438 4.34 19.65 16.81
N PHE A 439 4.86 20.72 16.23
CA PHE A 439 5.31 20.78 14.83
C PHE A 439 6.57 21.64 14.70
N PRO A 440 7.35 21.49 13.60
CA PRO A 440 8.50 22.35 13.32
C PRO A 440 8.14 23.83 13.42
N SER A 441 8.94 24.61 14.15
CA SER A 441 8.64 26.00 14.50
C SER A 441 8.40 26.90 13.29
N GLU A 442 9.06 26.61 12.16
CA GLU A 442 8.93 27.35 10.89
C GLU A 442 7.52 27.23 10.31
N LEU A 443 6.84 26.10 10.55
CA LEU A 443 5.44 25.90 10.11
C LEU A 443 4.47 26.86 10.81
N GLY A 444 4.79 27.32 12.03
CA GLY A 444 4.01 28.33 12.71
C GLY A 444 3.90 29.63 11.91
N LYS A 445 4.99 30.06 11.24
CA LYS A 445 4.98 31.23 10.36
C LYS A 445 4.11 30.99 9.12
N VAL A 446 4.17 29.77 8.56
CA VAL A 446 3.34 29.38 7.41
C VAL A 446 1.85 29.42 7.76
N TYR A 447 1.46 28.89 8.92
CA TYR A 447 0.07 28.94 9.38
C TYR A 447 -0.41 30.40 9.57
N VAL A 448 0.38 31.23 10.24
CA VAL A 448 0.07 32.67 10.40
C VAL A 448 -0.06 33.38 9.05
N SER A 449 0.79 33.05 8.06
CA SER A 449 0.72 33.61 6.72
C SER A 449 -0.54 33.14 5.97
N LEU A 450 -0.92 31.86 6.12
CA LEU A 450 -2.15 31.33 5.53
C LEU A 450 -3.41 31.97 6.12
N GLU A 451 -3.45 32.17 7.43
CA GLU A 451 -4.58 32.81 8.13
C GLU A 451 -4.72 34.29 7.81
N ASN A 452 -3.62 35.04 7.80
CA ASN A 452 -3.67 36.50 7.68
C ASN A 452 -3.58 37.00 6.23
N SER A 453 -2.83 36.27 5.38
CA SER A 453 -2.57 36.72 3.98
C SER A 453 -3.14 35.73 2.94
N SER A 454 -3.76 34.64 3.37
CA SER A 454 -4.32 33.58 2.51
C SER A 454 -3.31 32.99 1.50
N ASN A 455 -2.01 33.10 1.78
CA ASN A 455 -0.93 32.48 1.03
C ASN A 455 0.27 32.13 1.91
N VAL A 456 1.06 31.17 1.52
CA VAL A 456 2.21 30.65 2.28
C VAL A 456 3.39 31.64 2.39
N TYR A 457 3.45 32.64 1.51
CA TYR A 457 4.54 33.60 1.46
C TYR A 457 4.30 34.84 2.35
N GLY A 458 3.08 35.05 2.86
CA GLY A 458 2.71 36.21 3.64
C GLY A 458 2.68 37.53 2.81
N MET A 459 2.65 37.39 1.49
CA MET A 459 2.61 38.53 0.55
C MET A 459 1.19 39.12 0.48
N SER A 460 1.10 40.38 0.03
CA SER A 460 -0.19 41.02 -0.19
C SER A 460 -0.98 40.34 -1.29
N GLN A 461 -2.28 40.11 -1.06
CA GLN A 461 -3.17 39.58 -2.09
C GLN A 461 -3.30 40.49 -3.30
N THR A 462 -3.07 41.83 -3.16
CA THR A 462 -3.05 42.79 -4.28
C THR A 462 -1.96 42.48 -5.30
N ASP A 463 -0.89 41.83 -4.90
CA ASP A 463 0.27 41.51 -5.75
C ASP A 463 0.08 40.18 -6.50
N ARG A 464 -1.01 39.43 -6.19
CA ARG A 464 -1.23 38.08 -6.70
C ARG A 464 -1.31 38.00 -8.23
N ALA A 465 -1.87 39.00 -8.88
CA ALA A 465 -1.95 39.11 -10.34
C ALA A 465 -0.76 39.84 -10.95
N GLY A 466 0.26 40.24 -10.20
CA GLY A 466 1.39 41.07 -10.68
C GLY A 466 2.18 40.43 -11.84
N TRP A 467 2.16 39.11 -11.99
CA TRP A 467 2.78 38.38 -13.09
C TRP A 467 2.14 38.68 -14.46
N THR A 468 0.87 39.16 -14.50
CA THR A 468 0.21 39.53 -15.77
C THR A 468 0.85 40.69 -16.46
N GLY A 469 1.61 41.54 -15.73
CA GLY A 469 2.41 42.59 -16.29
C GLY A 469 3.58 42.17 -17.19
N ASP A 470 3.94 40.87 -17.13
CA ASP A 470 5.00 40.29 -17.98
C ASP A 470 4.43 39.70 -19.29
N LEU A 471 3.13 39.88 -19.55
CA LEU A 471 2.45 39.47 -20.77
C LEU A 471 2.22 40.65 -21.73
N ASP A 472 2.16 40.32 -23.00
CA ASP A 472 1.83 41.28 -24.09
C ASP A 472 0.34 41.30 -24.44
N PHE A 473 -0.49 40.57 -23.73
CA PHE A 473 -1.95 40.54 -23.83
C PHE A 473 -2.61 40.65 -22.46
N ALA A 474 -3.85 41.12 -22.45
CA ALA A 474 -4.64 41.27 -21.23
C ALA A 474 -5.27 39.93 -20.82
N VAL A 475 -5.12 39.55 -19.56
CA VAL A 475 -5.75 38.37 -19.00
C VAL A 475 -7.11 38.71 -18.40
N LYS A 476 -8.15 37.94 -18.74
CA LYS A 476 -9.49 38.06 -18.15
C LYS A 476 -9.48 37.76 -16.66
N VAL A 477 -10.25 38.52 -15.86
CA VAL A 477 -10.43 38.28 -14.43
C VAL A 477 -11.91 37.94 -14.19
N LEU A 478 -12.20 36.73 -13.69
CA LEU A 478 -13.57 36.34 -13.33
C LEU A 478 -14.07 37.18 -12.15
N GLY A 479 -15.36 37.55 -12.21
CA GLY A 479 -15.99 38.46 -11.25
C GLY A 479 -16.03 39.92 -11.73
N GLU A 480 -15.26 40.31 -12.78
CA GLU A 480 -15.46 41.57 -13.44
C GLU A 480 -16.74 41.59 -14.29
N PRO A 481 -17.45 42.73 -14.41
CA PRO A 481 -18.71 42.77 -15.11
C PRO A 481 -18.61 42.29 -16.57
N GLY A 482 -19.40 41.27 -16.90
CA GLY A 482 -19.49 40.72 -18.26
C GLY A 482 -18.32 39.77 -18.65
N VAL A 483 -17.41 39.48 -17.77
CA VAL A 483 -16.31 38.52 -18.03
C VAL A 483 -16.79 37.10 -17.83
N THR A 484 -16.58 36.25 -18.87
CA THR A 484 -16.77 34.80 -18.85
C THR A 484 -15.58 34.13 -19.50
N ALA A 485 -15.31 32.89 -19.13
CA ALA A 485 -14.29 32.04 -19.76
C ALA A 485 -14.68 30.56 -19.66
N GLU A 486 -14.18 29.76 -20.56
CA GLU A 486 -14.38 28.31 -20.52
C GLU A 486 -13.59 27.66 -19.35
N TYR A 487 -12.37 28.14 -19.12
CA TYR A 487 -11.48 27.62 -18.09
C TYR A 487 -11.10 28.71 -17.08
N LEU A 488 -11.08 28.35 -15.83
CA LEU A 488 -10.33 29.09 -14.83
C LEU A 488 -8.88 28.61 -14.82
N TYR A 489 -7.92 29.49 -15.04
CA TYR A 489 -6.51 29.21 -14.79
C TYR A 489 -6.18 29.49 -13.32
N TRP A 490 -6.11 28.44 -12.51
CA TRP A 490 -5.70 28.48 -11.10
C TRP A 490 -4.18 28.55 -11.01
N VAL A 491 -3.64 29.73 -10.72
CA VAL A 491 -2.20 30.02 -10.73
C VAL A 491 -1.48 29.40 -9.52
N GLY A 492 -2.12 29.46 -8.36
CA GLY A 492 -1.53 29.00 -7.10
C GLY A 492 -0.53 30.01 -6.52
N CYS A 493 -0.22 29.84 -5.22
CA CYS A 493 0.66 30.79 -4.51
C CYS A 493 2.09 30.84 -5.09
N ALA A 494 2.67 29.71 -5.47
CA ALA A 494 4.01 29.68 -6.04
C ALA A 494 4.07 30.41 -7.37
N GLY A 495 3.12 30.18 -8.26
CA GLY A 495 3.04 30.84 -9.56
C GLY A 495 2.81 32.35 -9.45
N SER A 496 2.18 32.80 -8.36
CA SER A 496 1.89 34.23 -8.14
C SER A 496 3.06 35.00 -7.49
N PHE A 497 3.77 34.37 -6.53
CA PHE A 497 4.67 35.12 -5.63
C PHE A 497 6.14 34.69 -5.68
N ASP A 498 6.48 33.47 -6.18
CA ASP A 498 7.86 33.04 -6.35
C ASP A 498 8.40 33.42 -7.72
N ASP A 499 9.50 34.17 -7.78
CA ASP A 499 10.05 34.73 -9.03
C ASP A 499 10.42 33.67 -10.07
N ARG A 500 10.83 32.46 -9.62
CA ARG A 500 11.14 31.34 -10.52
C ARG A 500 9.85 30.78 -11.13
N ASN A 501 8.83 30.59 -10.29
CA ASN A 501 7.55 30.01 -10.69
C ASN A 501 6.66 31.00 -11.45
N ARG A 502 6.85 32.33 -11.31
CA ARG A 502 6.22 33.34 -12.18
C ARG A 502 6.56 33.11 -13.65
N LYS A 503 7.79 32.72 -13.97
CA LYS A 503 8.19 32.36 -15.35
C LYS A 503 7.38 31.16 -15.88
N VAL A 504 7.08 30.16 -15.04
CA VAL A 504 6.21 29.03 -15.39
C VAL A 504 4.80 29.51 -15.69
N THR A 505 4.27 30.40 -14.83
CA THR A 505 2.93 30.99 -15.00
C THR A 505 2.80 31.76 -16.30
N VAL A 506 3.78 32.65 -16.60
CA VAL A 506 3.83 33.43 -17.84
C VAL A 506 3.93 32.51 -19.06
N SER A 507 4.80 31.49 -19.02
CA SER A 507 4.95 30.54 -20.13
C SER A 507 3.66 29.75 -20.38
N THR A 508 3.01 29.28 -19.31
CA THR A 508 1.72 28.55 -19.41
C THR A 508 0.64 29.45 -20.01
N ALA A 509 0.51 30.69 -19.51
CA ALA A 509 -0.48 31.65 -20.03
C ALA A 509 -0.25 31.98 -21.51
N ARG A 510 1.02 32.16 -21.93
CA ARG A 510 1.37 32.40 -23.35
C ARG A 510 1.01 31.22 -24.24
N LEU A 511 1.32 29.98 -23.80
CA LEU A 511 0.98 28.76 -24.55
C LEU A 511 -0.54 28.59 -24.70
N LEU A 512 -1.31 28.83 -23.63
CA LEU A 512 -2.77 28.78 -23.66
C LEU A 512 -3.34 29.87 -24.61
N HIS A 513 -2.79 31.08 -24.57
CA HIS A 513 -3.21 32.19 -25.43
C HIS A 513 -2.91 31.89 -26.90
N GLU A 514 -1.69 31.46 -27.21
CA GLU A 514 -1.26 31.11 -28.59
C GLU A 514 -2.14 30.01 -29.19
N ALA A 515 -2.51 29.03 -28.36
CA ALA A 515 -3.42 27.93 -28.77
C ALA A 515 -4.90 28.36 -28.81
N GLY A 516 -5.25 29.60 -28.49
CA GLY A 516 -6.62 30.09 -28.51
C GLY A 516 -7.53 29.57 -27.41
N ILE A 517 -6.98 29.09 -26.31
CA ILE A 517 -7.76 28.61 -25.16
C ILE A 517 -8.42 29.82 -24.45
N ASP A 518 -9.74 29.75 -24.24
CA ASP A 518 -10.50 30.78 -23.53
C ASP A 518 -10.37 30.56 -22.01
N PHE A 519 -9.49 31.31 -21.36
CA PHE A 519 -9.23 31.24 -19.93
C PHE A 519 -9.32 32.60 -19.24
N ALA A 520 -9.58 32.53 -17.92
CA ALA A 520 -9.53 33.69 -17.02
C ALA A 520 -8.87 33.29 -15.71
N ILE A 521 -8.49 34.26 -14.90
CA ILE A 521 -7.96 34.05 -13.53
C ILE A 521 -8.91 34.63 -12.49
N LEU A 522 -8.71 34.32 -11.22
CA LEU A 522 -9.43 34.95 -10.10
C LEU A 522 -8.74 36.23 -9.61
N GLY A 523 -7.48 36.46 -9.98
CA GLY A 523 -6.70 37.58 -9.48
C GLY A 523 -6.63 37.59 -7.95
N VAL A 524 -7.01 38.72 -7.35
CA VAL A 524 -6.97 38.91 -5.88
C VAL A 524 -7.96 38.02 -5.12
N ALA A 525 -8.95 37.42 -5.79
CA ALA A 525 -9.93 36.54 -5.16
C ALA A 525 -9.43 35.09 -5.00
N GLU A 526 -8.33 34.72 -5.66
CA GLU A 526 -7.73 33.39 -5.48
C GLU A 526 -6.99 33.29 -4.15
N LEU A 527 -7.38 32.38 -3.27
CA LEU A 527 -6.66 32.07 -2.03
C LEU A 527 -5.81 30.82 -2.20
N CYS A 528 -4.92 30.53 -1.25
CA CYS A 528 -4.24 29.25 -1.21
C CYS A 528 -5.25 28.10 -1.14
N THR A 529 -5.01 26.98 -1.83
CA THR A 529 -5.87 25.80 -1.71
C THR A 529 -5.89 25.18 -0.31
N GLY A 530 -4.95 25.57 0.56
CA GLY A 530 -4.80 25.01 1.90
C GLY A 530 -3.97 23.72 1.95
N ASP A 531 -3.46 23.19 0.83
CA ASP A 531 -2.66 21.96 0.78
C ASP A 531 -1.53 21.92 1.83
N PRO A 532 -0.69 22.97 2.01
CA PRO A 532 0.38 22.96 3.01
C PRO A 532 -0.13 22.73 4.43
N ALA A 533 -1.23 23.39 4.81
CA ALA A 533 -1.85 23.20 6.12
C ALA A 533 -2.39 21.76 6.28
N ARG A 534 -3.07 21.22 5.27
CA ARG A 534 -3.64 19.88 5.31
C ARG A 534 -2.55 18.80 5.41
N ARG A 535 -1.44 18.90 4.66
CA ARG A 535 -0.33 17.92 4.70
C ARG A 535 0.47 17.96 6.00
N THR A 536 0.42 19.08 6.69
CA THR A 536 1.05 19.25 8.01
C THR A 536 0.08 19.06 9.18
N GLY A 537 -1.18 18.70 8.91
CA GLY A 537 -2.17 18.34 9.93
C GLY A 537 -3.00 19.50 10.47
N ASN A 538 -2.75 20.75 10.04
CA ASN A 538 -3.57 21.89 10.44
C ASN A 538 -4.86 21.94 9.59
N GLU A 539 -5.77 21.06 9.93
CA GLU A 539 -7.04 20.88 9.22
C GLU A 539 -7.95 22.11 9.37
N TYR A 540 -7.85 22.85 10.49
CA TYR A 540 -8.64 24.04 10.73
C TYR A 540 -8.34 25.13 9.69
N VAL A 541 -7.06 25.47 9.51
CA VAL A 541 -6.63 26.44 8.49
C VAL A 541 -6.98 25.97 7.08
N PHE A 542 -6.79 24.67 6.82
CA PHE A 542 -7.17 24.08 5.52
C PHE A 542 -8.65 24.28 5.21
N GLN A 543 -9.54 23.88 6.12
CA GLN A 543 -11.00 23.96 5.91
C GLN A 543 -11.46 25.39 5.74
N GLY A 544 -10.90 26.34 6.52
CA GLY A 544 -11.20 27.76 6.38
C GLY A 544 -10.91 28.31 4.99
N LEU A 545 -9.74 27.98 4.43
CA LEU A 545 -9.36 28.37 3.07
C LEU A 545 -10.19 27.65 2.01
N ALA A 546 -10.40 26.36 2.17
CA ALA A 546 -11.16 25.53 1.23
C ALA A 546 -12.61 26.02 1.07
N LEU A 547 -13.30 26.26 2.19
CA LEU A 547 -14.69 26.73 2.20
C LEU A 547 -14.82 28.10 1.52
N GLN A 548 -13.89 29.02 1.76
CA GLN A 548 -13.89 30.33 1.12
C GLN A 548 -13.67 30.23 -0.40
N ASN A 549 -12.68 29.42 -0.84
CA ASN A 549 -12.44 29.19 -2.27
C ASN A 549 -13.65 28.52 -2.94
N ILE A 550 -14.25 27.52 -2.30
CA ILE A 550 -15.43 26.82 -2.83
C ILE A 550 -16.60 27.79 -2.98
N ALA A 551 -16.86 28.64 -1.99
CA ALA A 551 -17.90 29.68 -2.09
C ALA A 551 -17.64 30.58 -3.29
N THR A 552 -16.41 31.10 -3.44
CA THR A 552 -16.04 31.97 -4.58
C THR A 552 -16.20 31.26 -5.92
N LEU A 553 -15.74 30.03 -6.06
CA LEU A 553 -15.81 29.25 -7.30
C LEU A 553 -17.27 28.93 -7.69
N ASN A 554 -18.08 28.56 -6.71
CA ASN A 554 -19.50 28.24 -6.93
C ASN A 554 -20.32 29.49 -7.29
N ASP A 555 -20.07 30.63 -6.61
CA ASP A 555 -20.74 31.92 -6.91
C ASP A 555 -20.41 32.41 -8.32
N LEU A 556 -19.19 32.17 -8.79
CA LEU A 556 -18.75 32.50 -10.14
C LEU A 556 -19.13 31.49 -11.22
N GLY A 557 -19.74 30.34 -10.81
CA GLY A 557 -20.15 29.29 -11.73
C GLY A 557 -18.98 28.55 -12.40
N VAL A 558 -17.83 28.48 -11.75
CA VAL A 558 -16.65 27.77 -12.27
C VAL A 558 -16.91 26.28 -12.30
N THR A 559 -16.65 25.63 -13.43
CA THR A 559 -16.80 24.19 -13.61
C THR A 559 -15.50 23.50 -14.05
N LYS A 560 -14.62 24.24 -14.79
CA LYS A 560 -13.37 23.70 -15.33
C LYS A 560 -12.17 24.52 -14.86
N ILE A 561 -11.15 23.85 -14.37
CA ILE A 561 -9.95 24.48 -13.79
C ILE A 561 -8.70 23.90 -14.43
N ILE A 562 -7.81 24.73 -14.95
CA ILE A 562 -6.45 24.36 -15.35
C ILE A 562 -5.51 24.81 -14.24
N THR A 563 -4.58 23.98 -13.81
CA THR A 563 -3.54 24.35 -12.84
C THR A 563 -2.18 23.77 -13.18
N GLN A 564 -1.11 24.51 -12.89
CA GLN A 564 0.29 24.06 -13.08
C GLN A 564 0.86 23.36 -11.86
N CYS A 565 0.16 23.37 -10.73
CA CYS A 565 0.63 22.80 -9.48
C CYS A 565 -0.08 21.48 -9.16
N PRO A 566 0.64 20.33 -9.11
CA PRO A 566 0.05 19.06 -8.74
C PRO A 566 -0.57 19.01 -7.34
N HIS A 567 -0.09 19.84 -6.42
CA HIS A 567 -0.69 19.98 -5.09
C HIS A 567 -2.06 20.66 -5.16
N CYS A 568 -2.16 21.78 -5.91
CA CYS A 568 -3.45 22.43 -6.17
C CYS A 568 -4.38 21.50 -6.95
N PHE A 569 -3.87 20.82 -7.99
CA PHE A 569 -4.60 19.81 -8.76
C PHE A 569 -5.24 18.75 -7.86
N ASN A 570 -4.44 18.15 -6.97
CA ASN A 570 -4.91 17.15 -6.03
C ASN A 570 -5.96 17.70 -5.04
N THR A 571 -5.73 18.88 -4.51
CA THR A 571 -6.62 19.47 -3.49
C THR A 571 -7.95 19.90 -4.09
N LEU A 572 -7.93 20.61 -5.22
CA LEU A 572 -9.13 21.06 -5.92
C LEU A 572 -9.96 19.88 -6.45
N GLY A 573 -9.31 18.89 -7.08
CA GLY A 573 -10.01 17.77 -7.72
C GLY A 573 -10.42 16.63 -6.77
N ASN A 574 -9.61 16.34 -5.74
CA ASN A 574 -9.83 15.18 -4.89
C ASN A 574 -10.34 15.50 -3.49
N GLU A 575 -10.08 16.71 -2.99
CA GLU A 575 -10.36 17.03 -1.58
C GLU A 575 -11.44 18.09 -1.41
N TYR A 576 -11.59 19.05 -2.32
CA TYR A 576 -12.70 20.01 -2.29
C TYR A 576 -14.08 19.36 -2.44
N PRO A 577 -14.26 18.23 -3.16
CA PRO A 577 -15.54 17.51 -3.15
C PRO A 577 -16.05 17.10 -1.76
N GLN A 578 -15.15 16.92 -0.78
CA GLN A 578 -15.51 16.65 0.62
C GLN A 578 -16.27 17.83 1.27
N PHE A 579 -16.18 19.04 0.68
CA PHE A 579 -16.76 20.29 1.20
C PHE A 579 -17.73 20.94 0.20
N GLY A 580 -18.19 20.19 -0.81
CA GLY A 580 -19.16 20.66 -1.80
C GLY A 580 -18.59 21.40 -3.00
N GLY A 581 -17.28 21.33 -3.23
CA GLY A 581 -16.60 21.87 -4.42
C GLY A 581 -16.30 20.77 -5.43
N ASP A 582 -17.13 20.63 -6.46
CA ASP A 582 -16.99 19.60 -7.50
C ASP A 582 -16.64 20.26 -8.84
N TYR A 583 -15.37 20.13 -9.27
CA TYR A 583 -14.82 20.78 -10.46
C TYR A 583 -14.07 19.77 -11.32
N GLU A 584 -14.14 19.95 -12.64
CA GLU A 584 -13.23 19.30 -13.58
C GLU A 584 -11.87 19.99 -13.50
N VAL A 585 -10.91 19.37 -12.81
CA VAL A 585 -9.56 19.94 -12.65
C VAL A 585 -8.61 19.23 -13.57
N ILE A 586 -7.86 19.98 -14.39
CA ILE A 586 -6.93 19.46 -15.39
C ILE A 586 -5.55 20.03 -15.09
N HIS A 587 -4.54 19.15 -15.05
CA HIS A 587 -3.16 19.63 -14.90
C HIS A 587 -2.66 20.22 -16.23
N HIS A 588 -1.86 21.30 -16.17
CA HIS A 588 -1.38 21.98 -17.38
C HIS A 588 -0.69 21.03 -18.38
N SER A 589 -0.01 19.96 -17.90
CA SER A 589 0.60 18.97 -18.77
C SER A 589 -0.40 18.22 -19.66
N GLU A 590 -1.62 18.00 -19.17
CA GLU A 590 -2.65 17.28 -19.92
C GLU A 590 -3.23 18.18 -21.03
N VAL A 591 -3.47 19.46 -20.71
CA VAL A 591 -3.89 20.44 -21.71
C VAL A 591 -2.80 20.62 -22.77
N LEU A 592 -1.55 20.84 -22.36
CA LEU A 592 -0.44 21.01 -23.29
C LEU A 592 -0.21 19.80 -24.18
N MET A 593 -0.39 18.58 -23.64
CA MET A 593 -0.33 17.36 -24.44
C MET A 593 -1.43 17.34 -25.51
N GLN A 594 -2.67 17.69 -25.16
CA GLN A 594 -3.78 17.77 -26.14
C GLN A 594 -3.49 18.78 -27.24
N LEU A 595 -2.94 19.96 -26.89
CA LEU A 595 -2.59 21.00 -27.87
C LEU A 595 -1.41 20.61 -28.79
N LEU A 596 -0.54 19.72 -28.34
CA LEU A 596 0.48 19.09 -29.17
C LEU A 596 -0.13 18.03 -30.12
N GLU A 597 -1.05 17.22 -29.62
CA GLU A 597 -1.71 16.15 -30.37
C GLU A 597 -2.62 16.69 -31.49
N ASP A 598 -3.34 17.78 -31.24
CA ASP A 598 -4.21 18.42 -32.24
C ASP A 598 -3.46 19.39 -33.20
N GLY A 599 -2.17 19.62 -32.92
CA GLY A 599 -1.32 20.48 -33.75
C GLY A 599 -1.47 22.00 -33.49
N SER A 600 -2.20 22.41 -32.47
CA SER A 600 -2.33 23.81 -32.06
C SER A 600 -1.00 24.39 -31.59
N LEU A 601 -0.15 23.57 -30.99
CA LEU A 601 1.23 23.90 -30.64
C LEU A 601 2.20 23.01 -31.45
N GLN A 602 3.19 23.66 -32.09
CA GLN A 602 4.17 22.98 -32.95
C GLN A 602 5.60 23.29 -32.52
N PRO A 603 6.16 22.55 -31.55
CA PRO A 603 7.50 22.83 -31.07
C PRO A 603 8.57 22.51 -32.11
N LYS A 604 9.60 23.35 -32.18
CA LYS A 604 10.81 23.14 -32.97
C LYS A 604 11.82 22.34 -32.15
N GLY A 605 12.47 21.38 -32.76
CA GLY A 605 13.54 20.64 -32.11
C GLY A 605 14.72 21.52 -31.77
N ASP A 606 15.22 21.45 -30.55
CA ASP A 606 16.41 22.17 -30.08
C ASP A 606 17.61 21.25 -29.83
N GLY A 607 17.42 19.92 -29.97
CA GLY A 607 18.46 18.90 -29.84
C GLY A 607 18.93 18.66 -28.40
N ARG A 608 18.38 19.38 -27.40
CA ARG A 608 18.76 19.17 -25.98
C ARG A 608 18.23 17.86 -25.46
N THR A 609 19.04 17.19 -24.62
CA THR A 609 18.63 16.03 -23.85
C THR A 609 17.91 16.48 -22.57
N VAL A 610 16.76 15.86 -22.29
CA VAL A 610 15.87 16.23 -21.19
C VAL A 610 15.66 15.03 -20.26
N ALA A 611 16.01 15.15 -18.99
CA ALA A 611 15.62 14.21 -17.95
C ALA A 611 14.35 14.68 -17.25
N PHE A 612 13.33 13.80 -17.15
CA PHE A 612 12.07 14.18 -16.52
C PHE A 612 11.99 13.73 -15.06
N HIS A 613 11.69 14.67 -14.16
CA HIS A 613 11.35 14.37 -12.76
C HIS A 613 9.84 14.25 -12.58
N ASP A 614 9.37 13.05 -12.20
CA ASP A 614 7.96 12.77 -11.91
C ASP A 614 7.52 13.42 -10.59
N PRO A 615 6.61 14.40 -10.60
CA PRO A 615 6.01 14.91 -9.37
C PRO A 615 5.12 13.87 -8.71
N CYS A 616 5.33 13.63 -7.42
CA CYS A 616 4.59 12.57 -6.71
C CYS A 616 3.08 12.82 -6.63
N TYR A 617 2.65 14.07 -6.49
CA TYR A 617 1.23 14.44 -6.45
C TYR A 617 0.55 14.38 -7.83
N LEU A 618 1.31 14.44 -8.92
CA LEU A 618 0.78 14.20 -10.25
C LEU A 618 0.72 12.71 -10.57
N GLY A 619 1.83 11.99 -10.38
CA GLY A 619 1.93 10.56 -10.70
C GLY A 619 1.27 9.67 -9.64
N ARG A 620 1.92 9.46 -8.48
CA ARG A 620 1.44 8.48 -7.48
C ARG A 620 0.10 8.80 -6.84
N HIS A 621 -0.24 10.06 -6.68
CA HIS A 621 -1.54 10.47 -6.12
C HIS A 621 -2.67 10.49 -7.15
N ASN A 622 -2.36 10.77 -8.44
CA ASN A 622 -3.39 11.01 -9.47
C ASN A 622 -3.20 10.19 -10.76
N ASP A 623 -2.21 9.30 -10.82
CA ASP A 623 -1.93 8.38 -11.94
C ASP A 623 -1.62 9.07 -13.29
N VAL A 624 -1.25 10.37 -13.29
CA VAL A 624 -0.88 11.13 -14.49
C VAL A 624 0.63 11.00 -14.73
N PHE A 625 1.03 10.18 -15.70
CA PHE A 625 2.43 9.92 -16.05
C PHE A 625 2.77 10.20 -17.51
N ALA A 626 1.83 10.00 -18.44
CA ALA A 626 2.08 10.09 -19.87
C ALA A 626 2.15 11.55 -20.33
N ALA A 627 1.18 12.37 -19.93
CA ALA A 627 1.07 13.75 -20.39
C ALA A 627 2.32 14.60 -20.11
N PRO A 628 2.88 14.64 -18.89
CA PRO A 628 4.06 15.45 -18.65
C PRO A 628 5.30 14.97 -19.42
N ARG A 629 5.39 13.66 -19.72
CA ARG A 629 6.47 13.11 -20.57
C ARG A 629 6.31 13.52 -22.03
N ALA A 630 5.09 13.49 -22.55
CA ALA A 630 4.81 13.94 -23.92
C ALA A 630 5.23 15.38 -24.11
N VAL A 631 4.90 16.26 -23.14
CA VAL A 631 5.30 17.68 -23.18
C VAL A 631 6.80 17.86 -23.03
N ALA A 632 7.44 17.18 -22.06
CA ALA A 632 8.89 17.29 -21.83
C ALA A 632 9.71 16.79 -23.04
N GLY A 633 9.25 15.72 -23.71
CA GLY A 633 9.90 15.17 -24.90
C GLY A 633 9.59 15.89 -26.20
N ALA A 634 8.63 16.83 -26.23
CA ALA A 634 8.26 17.54 -27.44
C ALA A 634 9.42 18.44 -27.95
N GLY A 635 10.00 18.03 -29.10
CA GLY A 635 11.12 18.75 -29.71
C GLY A 635 12.51 18.45 -29.12
N GLY A 636 12.68 17.42 -28.29
CA GLY A 636 13.97 17.01 -27.72
C GLY A 636 14.05 15.53 -27.39
N ASP A 637 15.21 15.07 -26.93
CA ASP A 637 15.47 13.68 -26.56
C ASP A 637 15.18 13.45 -25.06
N LEU A 638 14.13 12.71 -24.74
CA LEU A 638 13.76 12.38 -23.36
C LEU A 638 14.61 11.22 -22.82
N VAL A 639 15.30 11.43 -21.70
CA VAL A 639 16.07 10.43 -20.98
C VAL A 639 15.43 10.14 -19.64
N GLU A 640 15.18 8.86 -19.33
CA GLU A 640 14.58 8.47 -18.04
C GLU A 640 15.65 8.32 -16.95
N MET A 641 15.34 8.86 -15.77
CA MET A 641 16.15 8.58 -14.58
C MET A 641 15.96 7.13 -14.14
N PRO A 642 16.92 6.48 -13.46
CA PRO A 642 16.78 5.10 -12.98
C PRO A 642 15.52 4.87 -12.12
N ARG A 643 15.18 5.83 -11.25
CA ARG A 643 13.94 5.82 -10.45
C ARG A 643 12.92 6.76 -11.08
N ASN A 644 12.01 6.23 -11.89
CA ASN A 644 11.00 6.99 -12.66
C ASN A 644 9.59 6.40 -12.50
N GLY A 645 8.59 7.10 -13.02
CA GLY A 645 7.19 6.70 -12.99
C GLY A 645 6.67 6.45 -11.57
N THR A 646 5.98 5.35 -11.34
CA THR A 646 5.46 4.99 -10.01
C THR A 646 6.58 4.82 -8.96
N ARG A 647 7.81 4.51 -9.41
CA ARG A 647 8.99 4.31 -8.56
C ARG A 647 9.90 5.54 -8.47
N SER A 648 9.46 6.70 -8.97
CA SER A 648 10.24 7.92 -8.93
C SER A 648 10.65 8.29 -7.51
N PHE A 649 11.86 8.83 -7.34
CA PHE A 649 12.31 9.38 -6.05
C PHE A 649 11.73 10.77 -5.84
N CYS A 650 11.39 11.14 -4.61
CA CYS A 650 10.79 12.42 -4.25
C CYS A 650 11.81 13.58 -4.40
N CYS A 651 11.32 14.78 -4.76
CA CYS A 651 12.12 16.00 -4.72
C CYS A 651 12.40 16.51 -3.30
N GLY A 652 11.63 16.06 -2.31
CA GLY A 652 11.81 16.48 -0.91
C GLY A 652 10.84 17.55 -0.40
N ALA A 653 10.12 18.28 -1.26
CA ALA A 653 9.28 19.40 -0.84
C ALA A 653 7.98 19.03 -0.10
N GLY A 654 7.41 17.85 -0.42
CA GLY A 654 6.10 17.45 0.10
C GLY A 654 6.06 17.31 1.62
N GLY A 655 4.82 17.24 2.18
CA GLY A 655 4.62 17.09 3.63
C GLY A 655 5.04 18.31 4.45
N GLY A 656 5.02 19.49 3.84
CA GLY A 656 5.43 20.75 4.47
C GLY A 656 6.92 21.02 4.48
N LYS A 657 7.75 20.07 3.98
CA LYS A 657 9.22 20.19 4.02
C LYS A 657 9.79 21.31 3.16
N MET A 658 9.01 21.86 2.24
CA MET A 658 9.35 23.08 1.53
C MET A 658 9.54 24.28 2.48
N TRP A 659 8.97 24.22 3.68
CA TRP A 659 8.84 25.36 4.58
C TRP A 659 9.67 25.25 5.85
N PHE A 660 10.39 24.14 6.07
CA PHE A 660 11.32 23.98 7.19
C PHE A 660 12.55 23.17 6.79
N GLU A 661 13.67 23.44 7.45
CA GLU A 661 14.95 22.85 7.08
C GLU A 661 15.12 21.41 7.58
N GLU A 662 15.89 20.64 6.82
CA GLU A 662 16.28 19.27 7.18
C GLU A 662 17.64 19.28 7.89
N HIS A 663 17.65 18.90 9.18
CA HIS A 663 18.87 18.86 9.99
C HIS A 663 19.48 17.46 10.12
N THR A 664 18.78 16.40 9.71
CA THR A 664 19.19 15.01 9.88
C THR A 664 19.42 14.33 8.52
N GLY A 665 20.56 13.71 8.37
CA GLY A 665 20.91 12.96 7.15
C GLY A 665 21.19 13.85 5.94
N LYS A 666 21.19 13.25 4.74
CA LYS A 666 21.34 13.95 3.46
C LYS A 666 20.02 14.61 3.07
N LYS A 667 20.07 15.80 2.47
CA LYS A 667 18.86 16.43 1.92
C LYS A 667 18.27 15.56 0.80
N VAL A 668 16.94 15.43 0.78
CA VAL A 668 16.22 14.57 -0.19
C VAL A 668 16.37 15.09 -1.61
N ASN A 669 16.33 16.42 -1.81
CA ASN A 669 16.53 17.03 -3.12
C ASN A 669 17.93 16.75 -3.70
N ILE A 670 18.98 16.79 -2.89
CA ILE A 670 20.34 16.48 -3.33
C ILE A 670 20.44 15.04 -3.85
N GLU A 671 19.89 14.06 -3.12
CA GLU A 671 19.84 12.66 -3.58
C GLU A 671 19.14 12.51 -4.94
N ARG A 672 18.04 13.25 -5.16
CA ARG A 672 17.31 13.24 -6.42
C ARG A 672 18.06 13.97 -7.53
N THR A 673 18.68 15.10 -7.21
CA THR A 673 19.41 15.90 -8.19
C THR A 673 20.67 15.19 -8.68
N GLU A 674 21.41 14.50 -7.80
CA GLU A 674 22.54 13.65 -8.22
C GLU A 674 22.11 12.58 -9.23
N GLU A 675 20.95 11.98 -9.03
CA GLU A 675 20.40 11.00 -9.98
C GLU A 675 20.05 11.64 -11.33
N ALA A 676 19.50 12.86 -11.31
CA ALA A 676 19.18 13.60 -12.52
C ALA A 676 20.45 14.01 -13.29
N VAL A 677 21.43 14.58 -12.63
CA VAL A 677 22.73 14.97 -13.22
C VAL A 677 23.47 13.75 -13.79
N ALA A 678 23.39 12.61 -13.10
CA ALA A 678 24.03 11.37 -13.56
C ALA A 678 23.45 10.82 -14.89
N THR A 679 22.28 11.30 -15.35
CA THR A 679 21.74 10.95 -16.68
C THR A 679 22.54 11.60 -17.83
N GLY A 680 23.30 12.65 -17.57
CA GLY A 680 23.99 13.45 -18.57
C GLY A 680 23.04 14.38 -19.36
N ALA A 681 21.79 14.57 -18.91
CA ALA A 681 20.84 15.46 -19.56
C ALA A 681 21.24 16.94 -19.34
N GLU A 682 21.02 17.77 -20.36
CA GLU A 682 21.25 19.21 -20.32
C GLU A 682 20.12 19.98 -19.61
N VAL A 683 18.93 19.36 -19.58
CA VAL A 683 17.74 19.93 -18.92
C VAL A 683 17.13 18.90 -17.98
N VAL A 684 16.81 19.32 -16.76
CA VAL A 684 15.96 18.56 -15.83
C VAL A 684 14.57 19.22 -15.88
N ALA A 685 13.60 18.54 -16.50
CA ALA A 685 12.25 19.02 -16.63
C ALA A 685 11.34 18.49 -15.51
N THR A 686 10.40 19.30 -15.04
CA THR A 686 9.37 18.90 -14.08
C THR A 686 8.07 19.65 -14.38
N GLY A 687 6.93 19.15 -13.88
CA GLY A 687 5.63 19.81 -13.96
C GLY A 687 5.09 20.10 -12.55
N CYS A 688 5.88 20.73 -11.69
CA CYS A 688 5.48 21.06 -10.32
C CYS A 688 6.32 22.21 -9.77
N PRO A 689 5.70 23.31 -9.30
CA PRO A 689 6.41 24.46 -8.76
C PRO A 689 7.36 24.11 -7.61
N PHE A 690 6.97 23.23 -6.72
CA PHE A 690 7.81 22.81 -5.59
C PHE A 690 8.97 21.93 -6.06
N CYS A 691 8.71 20.99 -6.98
CA CYS A 691 9.79 20.18 -7.54
C CYS A 691 10.78 21.06 -8.31
N PHE A 692 10.32 22.08 -9.03
CA PHE A 692 11.16 23.03 -9.75
C PHE A 692 12.15 23.71 -8.79
N VAL A 693 11.65 24.29 -7.69
CA VAL A 693 12.50 24.95 -6.68
C VAL A 693 13.50 23.96 -6.08
N MET A 694 13.05 22.79 -5.67
CA MET A 694 13.92 21.80 -5.00
C MET A 694 15.03 21.25 -5.92
N MET A 695 14.72 21.05 -7.20
CA MET A 695 15.69 20.57 -8.18
C MET A 695 16.69 21.68 -8.57
N ASP A 696 16.20 22.92 -8.74
CA ASP A 696 17.02 24.10 -9.03
C ASP A 696 18.01 24.38 -7.89
N ASP A 697 17.53 24.37 -6.64
CA ASP A 697 18.38 24.50 -5.46
C ASP A 697 19.39 23.33 -5.37
N GLY A 698 18.97 22.12 -5.72
CA GLY A 698 19.84 20.95 -5.73
C GLY A 698 20.95 21.04 -6.77
N VAL A 699 20.65 21.48 -7.98
CA VAL A 699 21.67 21.68 -9.05
C VAL A 699 22.68 22.73 -8.63
N LYS A 700 22.23 23.85 -8.04
CA LYS A 700 23.09 24.91 -7.50
C LYS A 700 23.97 24.44 -6.35
N GLU A 701 23.43 23.68 -5.40
CA GLU A 701 24.18 23.14 -4.27
C GLU A 701 25.27 22.13 -4.74
N LEU A 702 25.03 21.44 -5.87
CA LEU A 702 26.03 20.57 -6.52
C LEU A 702 27.02 21.33 -7.40
N GLY A 703 26.85 22.65 -7.60
CA GLY A 703 27.70 23.45 -8.49
C GLY A 703 27.59 23.05 -9.96
N LYS A 704 26.40 22.64 -10.40
CA LYS A 704 26.09 22.16 -11.76
C LYS A 704 25.16 23.07 -12.56
N ASP A 705 24.84 24.24 -12.05
CA ASP A 705 23.93 25.21 -12.65
C ASP A 705 24.42 25.83 -13.97
N GLU A 706 25.73 25.77 -14.26
CA GLU A 706 26.27 26.12 -15.58
C GLU A 706 26.15 24.98 -16.63
N GLU A 707 25.98 23.70 -16.16
CA GLU A 707 25.96 22.53 -17.03
C GLU A 707 24.54 22.01 -17.25
N VAL A 708 23.64 22.16 -16.26
CA VAL A 708 22.31 21.57 -16.25
C VAL A 708 21.28 22.64 -15.89
N ALA A 709 20.35 22.93 -16.81
CA ALA A 709 19.23 23.81 -16.56
C ALA A 709 18.08 23.04 -15.91
N VAL A 710 17.40 23.65 -14.93
CA VAL A 710 16.14 23.12 -14.41
C VAL A 710 14.98 23.95 -14.99
N MET A 711 13.97 23.29 -15.54
CA MET A 711 12.85 23.96 -16.22
C MET A 711 11.52 23.28 -15.89
N ASP A 712 10.47 24.07 -15.81
CA ASP A 712 9.13 23.48 -15.93
C ASP A 712 8.85 23.10 -17.39
N ILE A 713 8.02 22.05 -17.59
CA ILE A 713 7.66 21.57 -18.93
C ILE A 713 6.99 22.65 -19.79
N ALA A 714 6.24 23.59 -19.17
CA ALA A 714 5.64 24.73 -19.87
C ALA A 714 6.69 25.74 -20.33
N MET A 715 7.74 25.99 -19.53
CA MET A 715 8.84 26.87 -19.95
C MET A 715 9.59 26.25 -21.12
N LEU A 716 9.92 24.95 -21.02
CA LEU A 716 10.63 24.23 -22.08
C LEU A 716 9.83 24.21 -23.39
N LEU A 717 8.52 23.97 -23.30
CA LEU A 717 7.64 23.97 -24.46
C LEU A 717 7.50 25.38 -25.05
N ALA A 718 7.38 26.42 -24.22
CA ALA A 718 7.29 27.81 -24.68
C ALA A 718 8.55 28.22 -25.46
N GLU A 719 9.75 27.92 -24.96
CA GLU A 719 11.01 28.18 -25.68
C GLU A 719 11.06 27.52 -27.06
N ARG A 720 10.44 26.36 -27.21
CA ARG A 720 10.42 25.57 -28.46
C ARG A 720 9.31 25.96 -29.42
N THR A 721 8.28 26.68 -28.94
CA THR A 721 7.07 26.97 -29.71
C THR A 721 6.94 28.43 -30.06
N LEU A 722 7.20 29.33 -29.09
CA LEU A 722 7.04 30.77 -29.19
C LEU A 722 8.34 31.46 -29.59
#